data_af385cb93cef174c0d87865f93d8905c
#
_entry.id   af385cb93cef174c0d87865f93d8905c
#
_cell.length_a   1.000
_cell.length_b   1.000
_cell.length_c   1.000
_cell.angle_alpha   90.00
_cell.angle_beta   90.00
_cell.angle_gamma   90.00
#
_symmetry.space_group_name_H-M   'P 1'
#
loop_
_entity.id
_entity.type
_entity.pdbx_description
1 polymer ?
#
loop_
_entity_poly.entity_id
_entity_poly.type
_entity_poly.pdbx_seq_one_letter_code
_entity_poly.pdbx_strand_id
1 'polypeptide(L)'
;GNNTYHASVYSYFTNEGLYGKYNAYKDNIKDKLTEQSTKTFGGTLSGPIIKDKLFFFANAENRKESYPSRFYAGYDEKGFSTDMAQKIADKYEEYTGIRESFGSRDVDQRAFNFLGRIDWNIDRNNKLAFRYQYNNSYDDIFSPSSTTYFFNGSGYRMKNKTNSFVAEWNSHWSDVLYNEFRAGVTTVRDERQVAYQGPNVKINGSDNSGTNNTTVNIGTEYSSGANALDQDIYTFEDNLSWYKGNHTFTFGTHNEIFRMKNLFIQAVTGSWEFGSMDAFLNDSPSKYVFKYTDPDVTGGNYRYTPIIKAGQFGFYAQDKWDVADNFSLTYGLRFDIPLLFNDPTVNHEFNEYAASKNIKERVGEMPGAKVMVSPRLGFRWYTDDSRTTLIRGGLGLFTGRVPFVWLSNAYNNTGVEQKGTTIFASGSTSAPSLGQYADDPIGAMNSQKGNPATPDIVTVSKDFKYPQVFRVNLALERVLPGDVKMTLEGLYSKTFNNVYFENLALSSNAKVYAVPGVETSATPYYSVDKKYFSITNLKNTNMGYTYSLSALFEKSFHFGLDLAASYTFGHSKSVYDGTSSVAYSNWKYSYAVDSNNPGLAYSMFDIPHRVMVSVGYRTPRYAKGFMATTVSLVYNGYVGQRYSLTMNESYYDAEKKKTVYIDYNGDGWGGNSLLYIPTEDELQKMDFKTEEDRRKFDEWIEGDSYAKKHRGAYAMRNSNSAPWENRVDLHVAQDIFVLKDRGSKFQVTFDVTNFANMLNKKWGTTYTAAYNVMPLQVIGSKKGEDGNYTNTYAYNSRNTITKNDVLSRWHAQIGIKYIF
;
A
#
# COMPACT_ATOMS: atom_id res chain seq x y z
N GLY A 1 -25.84 8.86 -26.11
CA GLY A 1 -26.47 7.60 -26.51
C GLY A 1 -26.44 7.38 -28.00
N ASN A 2 -26.64 6.16 -28.45
CA ASN A 2 -26.70 5.77 -29.86
C ASN A 2 -28.07 5.13 -30.12
N ASN A 3 -28.66 5.40 -31.29
CA ASN A 3 -29.96 4.86 -31.69
C ASN A 3 -29.94 3.39 -32.16
N THR A 4 -28.78 2.74 -32.06
CA THR A 4 -28.60 1.32 -32.36
C THR A 4 -28.28 0.55 -31.09
N TYR A 5 -28.77 -0.69 -31.01
CA TYR A 5 -28.39 -1.60 -29.94
C TYR A 5 -27.00 -2.15 -30.16
N HIS A 6 -26.21 -2.23 -29.10
CA HIS A 6 -24.90 -2.87 -29.06
C HIS A 6 -24.85 -3.80 -27.88
N ALA A 7 -24.31 -4.98 -28.09
CA ALA A 7 -24.10 -5.98 -27.06
C ALA A 7 -22.72 -6.62 -27.20
N SER A 8 -22.16 -7.05 -26.10
CA SER A 8 -21.01 -7.94 -26.11
C SER A 8 -21.09 -8.94 -24.97
N VAL A 9 -20.61 -10.15 -25.23
CA VAL A 9 -20.42 -11.18 -24.20
C VAL A 9 -18.99 -11.68 -24.36
N TYR A 10 -18.30 -11.86 -23.23
CA TYR A 10 -16.90 -12.29 -23.24
C TYR A 10 -16.57 -13.22 -22.07
N SER A 11 -15.59 -14.07 -22.31
CA SER A 11 -14.99 -14.92 -21.28
C SER A 11 -13.49 -14.98 -21.47
N TYR A 12 -12.75 -14.91 -20.36
CA TYR A 12 -11.30 -15.11 -20.33
C TYR A 12 -10.96 -16.22 -19.34
N PHE A 13 -9.98 -17.02 -19.70
CA PHE A 13 -9.59 -18.19 -18.93
C PHE A 13 -8.08 -18.38 -18.92
N THR A 14 -7.52 -18.71 -17.77
CA THR A 14 -6.17 -19.26 -17.58
C THR A 14 -6.17 -20.31 -16.48
N ASN A 15 -5.25 -21.26 -16.56
CA ASN A 15 -5.00 -22.26 -15.50
C ASN A 15 -3.50 -22.62 -15.45
N GLU A 16 -3.12 -23.50 -14.53
CA GLU A 16 -1.74 -23.96 -14.33
C GLU A 16 -1.10 -24.54 -15.58
N GLY A 17 -1.89 -25.12 -16.48
CA GLY A 17 -1.43 -25.66 -17.77
C GLY A 17 -0.90 -24.58 -18.73
N LEU A 18 -1.34 -23.32 -18.54
CA LEU A 18 -0.95 -22.16 -19.32
C LEU A 18 0.17 -21.34 -18.63
N TYR A 19 0.91 -21.93 -17.71
CA TYR A 19 2.05 -21.31 -17.03
C TYR A 19 3.37 -22.00 -17.36
N GLY A 20 4.45 -21.23 -17.26
CA GLY A 20 5.82 -21.72 -17.38
C GLY A 20 6.12 -22.79 -16.32
N LYS A 21 6.90 -23.78 -16.69
CA LYS A 21 7.20 -24.97 -15.87
C LYS A 21 8.48 -24.84 -15.04
N TYR A 22 9.14 -23.68 -15.05
CA TYR A 22 10.43 -23.48 -14.40
C TYR A 22 10.31 -22.49 -13.23
N ASN A 23 10.84 -22.90 -12.09
CA ASN A 23 10.81 -22.14 -10.84
C ASN A 23 12.07 -21.27 -10.71
N ALA A 24 11.93 -19.96 -10.85
CA ALA A 24 13.03 -19.02 -10.78
C ALA A 24 13.66 -18.95 -9.37
N TYR A 25 12.85 -19.10 -8.33
CA TYR A 25 13.31 -19.13 -6.93
C TYR A 25 14.23 -20.34 -6.65
N LYS A 26 13.93 -21.49 -7.27
CA LYS A 26 14.73 -22.72 -7.18
C LYS A 26 15.72 -22.84 -8.38
N ASP A 27 16.39 -21.77 -8.76
CA ASP A 27 17.37 -21.73 -9.86
C ASP A 27 16.92 -22.33 -11.19
N ASN A 28 15.67 -22.07 -11.55
CA ASN A 28 15.06 -22.50 -12.80
C ASN A 28 15.02 -24.03 -12.99
N ILE A 29 14.87 -24.80 -11.92
CA ILE A 29 14.51 -26.21 -12.03
C ILE A 29 13.08 -26.35 -12.54
N LYS A 30 12.77 -27.52 -13.13
CA LYS A 30 11.43 -27.84 -13.59
C LYS A 30 10.54 -28.15 -12.38
N ASP A 31 9.59 -27.27 -12.15
CA ASP A 31 8.67 -27.32 -11.02
C ASP A 31 7.32 -26.73 -11.48
N LYS A 32 6.39 -27.61 -11.84
CA LYS A 32 5.06 -27.18 -12.31
C LYS A 32 4.26 -26.57 -11.18
N LEU A 33 3.49 -25.54 -11.49
CA LEU A 33 2.49 -25.04 -10.56
C LEU A 33 1.43 -26.08 -10.29
N THR A 34 0.92 -26.11 -9.07
CA THR A 34 -0.24 -26.88 -8.69
C THR A 34 -1.51 -26.25 -9.23
N GLU A 35 -2.64 -26.89 -9.07
CA GLU A 35 -3.93 -26.46 -9.59
C GLU A 35 -4.25 -25.01 -9.23
N GLN A 36 -4.43 -24.18 -10.26
CA GLN A 36 -4.84 -22.78 -10.12
C GLN A 36 -5.64 -22.35 -11.35
N SER A 37 -6.53 -21.38 -11.19
CA SER A 37 -7.28 -20.86 -12.31
C SER A 37 -7.74 -19.42 -12.12
N THR A 38 -7.84 -18.66 -13.22
CA THR A 38 -8.54 -17.39 -13.28
C THR A 38 -9.60 -17.48 -14.37
N LYS A 39 -10.84 -17.13 -14.00
CA LYS A 39 -12.00 -17.15 -14.91
C LYS A 39 -12.69 -15.81 -14.83
N THR A 40 -12.87 -15.16 -15.98
CA THR A 40 -13.65 -13.93 -16.11
C THR A 40 -14.79 -14.17 -17.08
N PHE A 41 -15.98 -13.76 -16.71
CA PHE A 41 -17.16 -13.76 -17.56
C PHE A 41 -17.88 -12.44 -17.44
N GLY A 42 -18.24 -11.82 -18.58
CA GLY A 42 -18.91 -10.55 -18.57
C GLY A 42 -19.67 -10.24 -19.84
N GLY A 43 -20.39 -9.13 -19.81
CA GLY A 43 -21.13 -8.65 -20.96
C GLY A 43 -21.60 -7.21 -20.80
N THR A 44 -21.86 -6.61 -21.96
CA THR A 44 -22.40 -5.26 -22.05
C THR A 44 -23.65 -5.25 -22.92
N LEU A 45 -24.58 -4.38 -22.59
CA LEU A 45 -25.78 -4.11 -23.39
C LEU A 45 -26.07 -2.61 -23.36
N SER A 46 -26.30 -2.02 -24.52
CA SER A 46 -26.66 -0.60 -24.64
C SER A 46 -27.57 -0.35 -25.83
N GLY A 47 -28.34 0.73 -25.77
CA GLY A 47 -29.20 1.14 -26.85
C GLY A 47 -30.26 2.16 -26.43
N PRO A 48 -31.17 2.50 -27.36
CA PRO A 48 -32.26 3.40 -27.07
C PRO A 48 -33.43 2.68 -26.35
N ILE A 49 -33.89 3.24 -25.25
CA ILE A 49 -35.24 2.92 -24.71
C ILE A 49 -36.27 3.70 -25.54
N ILE A 50 -36.00 5.00 -25.77
CA ILE A 50 -36.74 5.88 -26.67
C ILE A 50 -35.71 6.52 -27.60
N LYS A 51 -35.84 6.32 -28.91
CA LYS A 51 -34.94 6.90 -29.90
C LYS A 51 -34.79 8.41 -29.71
N ASP A 52 -33.56 8.89 -29.84
CA ASP A 52 -33.14 10.29 -29.68
C ASP A 52 -33.30 10.85 -28.26
N LYS A 53 -34.07 10.21 -27.37
CA LYS A 53 -34.44 10.74 -26.05
C LYS A 53 -33.87 9.98 -24.86
N LEU A 54 -34.06 8.67 -24.82
CA LEU A 54 -33.71 7.88 -23.61
C LEU A 54 -32.87 6.67 -23.98
N PHE A 55 -31.70 6.59 -23.41
CA PHE A 55 -30.70 5.54 -23.67
C PHE A 55 -30.32 4.85 -22.39
N PHE A 56 -29.91 3.60 -22.53
CA PHE A 56 -29.34 2.84 -21.42
C PHE A 56 -27.98 2.21 -21.80
N PHE A 57 -27.19 1.94 -20.80
CA PHE A 57 -26.01 1.11 -20.85
C PHE A 57 -25.98 0.24 -19.60
N ALA A 58 -25.67 -1.04 -19.76
CA ALA A 58 -25.44 -1.99 -18.68
C ALA A 58 -24.18 -2.80 -18.94
N ASN A 59 -23.40 -3.02 -17.91
CA ASN A 59 -22.25 -3.93 -17.90
C ASN A 59 -22.32 -4.79 -16.64
N ALA A 60 -22.04 -6.10 -16.79
CA ALA A 60 -21.86 -6.99 -15.66
C ALA A 60 -20.62 -7.86 -15.92
N GLU A 61 -19.77 -8.02 -14.89
CA GLU A 61 -18.59 -8.86 -14.95
C GLU A 61 -18.38 -9.60 -13.64
N ASN A 62 -18.04 -10.88 -13.72
CA ASN A 62 -17.61 -11.68 -12.59
C ASN A 62 -16.24 -12.29 -12.90
N ARG A 63 -15.28 -12.02 -12.00
CA ARG A 63 -13.95 -12.64 -12.03
C ARG A 63 -13.78 -13.51 -10.79
N LYS A 64 -13.29 -14.72 -10.99
CA LYS A 64 -12.86 -15.61 -9.92
C LYS A 64 -11.42 -16.06 -10.20
N GLU A 65 -10.59 -16.00 -9.17
CA GLU A 65 -9.23 -16.50 -9.16
C GLU A 65 -9.06 -17.42 -7.96
N SER A 66 -8.35 -18.54 -8.15
CA SER A 66 -8.04 -19.52 -7.09
C SER A 66 -6.64 -20.06 -7.34
N TYR A 67 -5.80 -20.07 -6.31
CA TYR A 67 -4.45 -20.64 -6.33
C TYR A 67 -4.09 -21.21 -4.96
N PRO A 68 -3.26 -22.29 -4.91
CA PRO A 68 -2.84 -22.87 -3.64
C PRO A 68 -1.79 -21.99 -2.96
N SER A 69 -1.84 -21.96 -1.63
CA SER A 69 -0.82 -21.31 -0.80
C SER A 69 0.54 -22.00 -0.98
N ARG A 70 1.60 -21.27 -0.66
CA ARG A 70 3.00 -21.74 -0.64
C ARG A 70 3.56 -21.67 0.76
N PHE A 71 4.75 -22.20 0.96
CA PHE A 71 5.44 -22.21 2.24
C PHE A 71 4.58 -22.78 3.39
N TYR A 72 3.83 -23.83 3.11
CA TYR A 72 3.13 -24.62 4.15
C TYR A 72 4.06 -25.65 4.78
N ALA A 73 3.66 -26.27 5.86
CA ALA A 73 4.43 -27.34 6.52
C ALA A 73 4.71 -28.49 5.55
N GLY A 74 5.98 -28.81 5.34
CA GLY A 74 6.44 -29.80 4.36
C GLY A 74 6.57 -29.30 2.92
N TYR A 75 6.49 -27.99 2.67
CA TYR A 75 6.64 -27.39 1.33
C TYR A 75 8.05 -27.61 0.76
N ASP A 76 9.08 -27.51 1.59
CA ASP A 76 10.45 -27.83 1.25
C ASP A 76 11.17 -28.59 2.37
N GLU A 77 12.25 -29.31 2.03
CA GLU A 77 12.98 -30.21 2.97
C GLU A 77 13.68 -29.47 4.12
N LYS A 78 14.02 -28.20 3.93
CA LYS A 78 14.76 -27.39 4.91
C LYS A 78 13.85 -26.46 5.71
N GLY A 79 12.58 -26.40 5.34
CA GLY A 79 11.61 -25.51 5.93
C GLY A 79 10.93 -26.09 7.16
N PHE A 80 9.71 -25.66 7.37
CA PHE A 80 8.89 -26.11 8.50
C PHE A 80 8.30 -27.50 8.24
N SER A 81 8.61 -28.47 9.10
CA SER A 81 8.22 -29.86 8.90
C SER A 81 6.77 -30.13 9.30
N THR A 82 6.17 -31.17 8.67
CA THR A 82 4.85 -31.67 9.04
C THR A 82 4.80 -32.20 10.47
N ASP A 83 5.87 -32.84 10.96
CA ASP A 83 5.95 -33.35 12.32
C ASP A 83 5.91 -32.25 13.37
N MET A 84 6.62 -31.12 13.10
CA MET A 84 6.56 -29.94 13.99
C MET A 84 5.19 -29.27 13.93
N ALA A 85 4.60 -29.18 12.75
CA ALA A 85 3.27 -28.63 12.59
C ALA A 85 2.23 -29.45 13.33
N GLN A 86 2.33 -30.78 13.28
CA GLN A 86 1.43 -31.67 14.02
C GLN A 86 1.56 -31.49 15.54
N LYS A 87 2.79 -31.44 16.06
CA LYS A 87 3.03 -31.18 17.50
C LYS A 87 2.45 -29.84 17.96
N ILE A 88 2.58 -28.79 17.12
CA ILE A 88 2.01 -27.48 17.42
C ILE A 88 0.48 -27.54 17.40
N ALA A 89 -0.10 -28.19 16.38
CA ALA A 89 -1.56 -28.34 16.27
C ALA A 89 -2.15 -29.09 17.49
N ASP A 90 -1.56 -30.24 17.85
CA ASP A 90 -2.01 -31.07 18.98
C ASP A 90 -1.92 -30.27 20.30
N LYS A 91 -0.82 -29.53 20.49
CA LYS A 91 -0.62 -28.73 21.71
C LYS A 91 -1.53 -27.52 21.76
N TYR A 92 -1.78 -26.87 20.60
CA TYR A 92 -2.74 -25.78 20.51
C TYR A 92 -4.17 -26.25 20.80
N GLU A 93 -4.56 -27.45 20.30
CA GLU A 93 -5.84 -28.07 20.61
C GLU A 93 -5.95 -28.42 22.12
N GLU A 94 -4.88 -28.93 22.74
CA GLU A 94 -4.81 -29.18 24.19
C GLU A 94 -5.08 -27.90 25.00
N TYR A 95 -4.46 -26.77 24.59
CA TYR A 95 -4.58 -25.49 25.29
C TYR A 95 -5.91 -24.79 25.06
N THR A 96 -6.47 -24.88 23.86
CA THR A 96 -7.56 -24.01 23.42
C THR A 96 -8.87 -24.76 23.11
N GLY A 97 -8.82 -26.09 23.01
CA GLY A 97 -9.93 -26.90 22.49
C GLY A 97 -10.19 -26.71 20.98
N ILE A 98 -9.37 -25.95 20.27
CA ILE A 98 -9.55 -25.63 18.85
C ILE A 98 -8.57 -26.45 18.02
N ARG A 99 -9.10 -27.25 17.10
CA ARG A 99 -8.31 -28.03 16.17
C ARG A 99 -7.95 -27.22 14.94
N GLU A 100 -6.66 -27.02 14.71
CA GLU A 100 -6.12 -26.30 13.56
C GLU A 100 -5.59 -27.26 12.49
N SER A 101 -5.74 -26.87 11.25
CA SER A 101 -5.16 -27.56 10.10
C SER A 101 -3.97 -26.82 9.54
N PHE A 102 -3.07 -27.56 8.94
CA PHE A 102 -1.88 -27.06 8.26
C PHE A 102 -1.73 -27.75 6.89
N GLY A 103 -0.84 -27.24 6.05
CA GLY A 103 -0.66 -27.71 4.69
C GLY A 103 -1.13 -26.68 3.67
N SER A 104 -1.20 -27.08 2.41
CA SER A 104 -1.70 -26.23 1.34
C SER A 104 -3.17 -25.88 1.56
N ARG A 105 -3.52 -24.62 1.34
CA ARG A 105 -4.92 -24.17 1.26
C ARG A 105 -5.13 -23.35 -0.01
N ASP A 106 -6.33 -23.38 -0.53
CA ASP A 106 -6.71 -22.49 -1.64
C ASP A 106 -6.88 -21.06 -1.14
N VAL A 107 -6.33 -20.14 -1.89
CA VAL A 107 -6.46 -18.69 -1.72
C VAL A 107 -7.36 -18.20 -2.85
N ASP A 108 -8.57 -17.80 -2.48
CA ASP A 108 -9.62 -17.41 -3.41
C ASP A 108 -9.77 -15.91 -3.47
N GLN A 109 -9.94 -15.39 -4.69
CA GLN A 109 -10.35 -14.01 -4.97
C GLN A 109 -11.59 -14.01 -5.85
N ARG A 110 -12.51 -13.11 -5.58
CA ARG A 110 -13.69 -12.91 -6.43
C ARG A 110 -14.04 -11.45 -6.50
N ALA A 111 -14.40 -10.99 -7.70
CA ALA A 111 -14.98 -9.66 -7.90
C ALA A 111 -16.19 -9.76 -8.83
N PHE A 112 -17.32 -9.26 -8.39
CA PHE A 112 -18.49 -9.01 -9.21
C PHE A 112 -18.70 -7.51 -9.34
N ASN A 113 -18.72 -7.02 -10.58
CA ASN A 113 -18.92 -5.63 -10.93
C ASN A 113 -20.17 -5.48 -11.77
N PHE A 114 -20.98 -4.47 -11.45
CA PHE A 114 -22.12 -4.05 -12.26
C PHE A 114 -22.07 -2.54 -12.44
N LEU A 115 -22.33 -2.08 -13.67
CA LEU A 115 -22.53 -0.69 -14.02
C LEU A 115 -23.79 -0.54 -14.84
N GLY A 116 -24.74 0.26 -14.36
CA GLY A 116 -25.92 0.70 -15.08
C GLY A 116 -25.89 2.20 -15.31
N ARG A 117 -26.27 2.66 -16.49
CA ARG A 117 -26.40 4.07 -16.83
C ARG A 117 -27.66 4.32 -17.66
N ILE A 118 -28.34 5.41 -17.38
CA ILE A 118 -29.46 5.93 -18.15
C ILE A 118 -29.11 7.36 -18.53
N ASP A 119 -29.21 7.69 -19.81
CA ASP A 119 -29.04 9.04 -20.35
C ASP A 119 -30.39 9.50 -20.90
N TRP A 120 -30.88 10.62 -20.40
CA TRP A 120 -32.17 11.19 -20.78
C TRP A 120 -31.99 12.60 -21.37
N ASN A 121 -32.18 12.74 -22.66
CA ASN A 121 -32.32 14.03 -23.35
C ASN A 121 -33.77 14.53 -23.15
N ILE A 122 -33.99 15.36 -22.13
CA ILE A 122 -35.32 15.89 -21.80
C ILE A 122 -35.80 16.78 -22.97
N ASP A 123 -34.95 17.73 -23.33
CA ASP A 123 -35.12 18.65 -24.45
C ASP A 123 -33.73 19.03 -25.03
N ARG A 124 -33.67 20.05 -25.90
CA ARG A 124 -32.45 20.52 -26.54
C ARG A 124 -31.43 21.09 -25.53
N ASN A 125 -31.97 21.65 -24.44
CA ASN A 125 -31.17 22.38 -23.44
C ASN A 125 -30.85 21.53 -22.19
N ASN A 126 -31.62 20.49 -21.92
CA ASN A 126 -31.52 19.72 -20.68
C ASN A 126 -31.24 18.24 -20.92
N LYS A 127 -30.19 17.74 -20.29
CA LYS A 127 -29.82 16.33 -20.29
C LYS A 127 -29.62 15.86 -18.87
N LEU A 128 -30.22 14.72 -18.52
CA LEU A 128 -29.99 14.03 -17.26
C LEU A 128 -29.25 12.71 -17.52
N ALA A 129 -28.34 12.39 -16.65
CA ALA A 129 -27.71 11.08 -16.62
C ALA A 129 -27.75 10.50 -15.20
N PHE A 130 -28.13 9.24 -15.11
CA PHE A 130 -28.11 8.47 -13.87
C PHE A 130 -27.16 7.32 -14.02
N ARG A 131 -26.24 7.14 -13.08
CA ARG A 131 -25.27 6.05 -13.04
C ARG A 131 -25.34 5.34 -11.71
N TYR A 132 -25.43 4.01 -11.76
CA TYR A 132 -25.28 3.15 -10.61
C TYR A 132 -24.13 2.17 -10.85
N GLN A 133 -23.24 2.09 -9.88
CA GLN A 133 -22.11 1.15 -9.87
C GLN A 133 -22.18 0.31 -8.60
N TYR A 134 -22.04 -0.99 -8.79
CA TYR A 134 -22.00 -1.96 -7.71
C TYR A 134 -20.72 -2.81 -7.83
N ASN A 135 -20.01 -2.95 -6.73
CA ASN A 135 -18.91 -3.90 -6.58
C ASN A 135 -19.18 -4.78 -5.37
N ASN A 136 -18.95 -6.08 -5.52
CA ASN A 136 -18.96 -7.05 -4.43
C ASN A 136 -17.80 -8.00 -4.64
N SER A 137 -16.78 -7.86 -3.80
CA SER A 137 -15.55 -8.62 -3.93
C SER A 137 -15.08 -9.16 -2.60
N TYR A 138 -14.26 -10.21 -2.67
CA TYR A 138 -13.46 -10.66 -1.56
C TYR A 138 -12.08 -11.12 -2.03
N ASP A 139 -11.13 -11.07 -1.10
CA ASP A 139 -9.77 -11.54 -1.27
C ASP A 139 -9.34 -12.29 0.00
N ASP A 140 -8.91 -13.54 -0.16
CA ASP A 140 -8.33 -14.31 0.94
C ASP A 140 -6.91 -13.87 1.17
N ILE A 141 -6.65 -13.26 2.31
CA ILE A 141 -5.32 -12.79 2.72
C ILE A 141 -4.65 -13.89 3.53
N PHE A 142 -3.69 -14.55 2.90
CA PHE A 142 -2.92 -15.64 3.47
C PHE A 142 -1.51 -15.61 2.85
N SER A 143 -0.53 -15.07 3.56
CA SER A 143 0.76 -14.71 3.00
C SER A 143 1.94 -15.33 3.78
N PRO A 144 2.05 -16.67 3.85
CA PRO A 144 3.24 -17.30 4.41
C PRO A 144 4.47 -17.04 3.56
N SER A 145 5.65 -17.15 4.15
CA SER A 145 6.93 -17.00 3.49
C SER A 145 7.89 -18.13 3.88
N SER A 146 9.09 -18.16 3.30
CA SER A 146 10.13 -19.13 3.66
C SER A 146 10.60 -19.05 5.12
N THR A 147 10.27 -17.98 5.83
CA THR A 147 10.63 -17.74 7.23
C THR A 147 9.44 -17.51 8.15
N THR A 148 8.21 -17.43 7.60
CA THR A 148 7.00 -17.23 8.39
C THR A 148 5.93 -18.18 7.89
N TYR A 149 5.57 -19.14 8.72
CA TYR A 149 4.57 -20.17 8.41
C TYR A 149 3.25 -19.87 9.09
N PHE A 150 2.15 -20.19 8.41
CA PHE A 150 0.80 -19.96 8.90
C PHE A 150 0.03 -21.27 8.95
N PHE A 151 -0.67 -21.50 10.05
CA PHE A 151 -1.77 -22.43 10.10
C PHE A 151 -2.98 -21.86 9.36
N ASN A 152 -3.89 -22.73 8.93
CA ASN A 152 -4.96 -22.33 8.02
C ASN A 152 -5.94 -21.31 8.63
N GLY A 153 -6.07 -21.23 9.94
CA GLY A 153 -6.85 -20.22 10.67
C GLY A 153 -6.20 -18.83 10.75
N SER A 154 -4.89 -18.75 10.52
CA SER A 154 -4.14 -17.48 10.67
C SER A 154 -4.28 -16.53 9.49
N GLY A 155 -5.16 -16.79 8.54
CA GLY A 155 -5.55 -15.86 7.48
C GLY A 155 -6.91 -15.21 7.74
N TYR A 156 -7.30 -14.33 6.84
CA TYR A 156 -8.64 -13.74 6.85
C TYR A 156 -9.13 -13.47 5.42
N ARG A 157 -10.45 -13.32 5.27
CA ARG A 157 -11.09 -12.89 4.04
C ARG A 157 -11.42 -11.41 4.14
N MET A 158 -10.80 -10.59 3.29
CA MET A 158 -11.15 -9.19 3.13
C MET A 158 -12.34 -9.09 2.19
N LYS A 159 -13.48 -8.64 2.70
CA LYS A 159 -14.70 -8.40 1.91
C LYS A 159 -14.83 -6.91 1.63
N ASN A 160 -15.24 -6.57 0.41
CA ASN A 160 -15.63 -5.23 0.03
C ASN A 160 -16.98 -5.25 -0.66
N LYS A 161 -17.86 -4.35 -0.25
CA LYS A 161 -19.13 -4.09 -0.94
C LYS A 161 -19.28 -2.59 -1.12
N THR A 162 -19.26 -2.15 -2.39
CA THR A 162 -19.39 -0.74 -2.76
C THR A 162 -20.63 -0.52 -3.61
N ASN A 163 -21.42 0.49 -3.25
CA ASN A 163 -22.50 1.01 -4.07
C ASN A 163 -22.22 2.49 -4.34
N SER A 164 -22.33 2.93 -5.59
CA SER A 164 -22.20 4.33 -5.96
C SER A 164 -23.34 4.70 -6.91
N PHE A 165 -24.09 5.72 -6.53
CA PHE A 165 -25.13 6.31 -7.35
C PHE A 165 -24.74 7.76 -7.65
N VAL A 166 -24.85 8.18 -8.91
CA VAL A 166 -24.58 9.55 -9.35
C VAL A 166 -25.70 9.99 -10.30
N ALA A 167 -26.24 11.18 -10.03
CA ALA A 167 -27.12 11.91 -10.93
C ALA A 167 -26.38 13.15 -11.44
N GLU A 168 -26.47 13.39 -12.74
CA GLU A 168 -25.83 14.52 -13.42
C GLU A 168 -26.89 15.24 -14.26
N TRP A 169 -26.97 16.56 -14.13
CA TRP A 169 -27.84 17.42 -14.92
C TRP A 169 -27.02 18.45 -15.65
N ASN A 170 -27.04 18.37 -16.98
CA ASN A 170 -26.40 19.32 -17.89
C ASN A 170 -27.48 20.22 -18.50
N SER A 171 -27.33 21.52 -18.34
CA SER A 171 -28.36 22.50 -18.72
C SER A 171 -27.74 23.70 -19.43
N HIS A 172 -28.28 24.03 -20.62
CA HIS A 172 -28.00 25.27 -21.34
C HIS A 172 -29.04 26.32 -20.96
N TRP A 173 -28.66 27.30 -20.13
CA TRP A 173 -29.60 28.38 -19.72
C TRP A 173 -29.73 29.45 -20.77
N SER A 174 -28.68 29.64 -21.59
CA SER A 174 -28.69 30.51 -22.76
C SER A 174 -27.53 30.10 -23.70
N ASP A 175 -27.38 30.81 -24.82
CA ASP A 175 -26.27 30.59 -25.77
C ASP A 175 -24.87 30.82 -25.14
N VAL A 176 -24.83 31.54 -24.02
CA VAL A 176 -23.58 31.89 -23.33
C VAL A 176 -23.46 31.31 -21.91
N LEU A 177 -24.49 30.65 -21.40
CA LEU A 177 -24.52 30.10 -20.06
C LEU A 177 -24.83 28.60 -20.08
N TYR A 178 -23.91 27.85 -19.52
CA TYR A 178 -24.02 26.38 -19.36
C TYR A 178 -23.80 26.00 -17.91
N ASN A 179 -24.64 25.13 -17.38
CA ASN A 179 -24.54 24.61 -16.03
C ASN A 179 -24.44 23.08 -16.02
N GLU A 180 -23.56 22.56 -15.18
CA GLU A 180 -23.42 21.13 -14.89
C GLU A 180 -23.53 20.92 -13.39
N PHE A 181 -24.61 20.23 -12.97
CA PHE A 181 -24.84 19.84 -11.59
C PHE A 181 -24.67 18.33 -11.43
N ARG A 182 -23.98 17.88 -10.37
CA ARG A 182 -23.84 16.47 -9.98
C ARG A 182 -24.18 16.28 -8.52
N ALA A 183 -24.89 15.21 -8.21
CA ALA A 183 -25.09 14.71 -6.86
C ALA A 183 -24.81 13.21 -6.82
N GLY A 184 -24.08 12.78 -5.80
CA GLY A 184 -23.66 11.40 -5.66
C GLY A 184 -23.74 10.89 -4.24
N VAL A 185 -23.99 9.58 -4.10
CA VAL A 185 -23.89 8.84 -2.85
C VAL A 185 -23.07 7.58 -3.10
N THR A 186 -21.99 7.41 -2.32
CA THR A 186 -21.19 6.19 -2.35
C THR A 186 -21.15 5.58 -0.96
N THR A 187 -21.48 4.29 -0.87
CA THR A 187 -21.36 3.51 0.36
C THR A 187 -20.30 2.44 0.17
N VAL A 188 -19.36 2.35 1.10
CA VAL A 188 -18.32 1.32 1.12
C VAL A 188 -18.43 0.54 2.43
N ARG A 189 -18.38 -0.78 2.35
CA ARG A 189 -18.44 -1.71 3.48
C ARG A 189 -17.28 -2.68 3.35
N ASP A 190 -16.27 -2.49 4.19
CA ASP A 190 -15.08 -3.32 4.29
C ASP A 190 -15.11 -4.11 5.58
N GLU A 191 -14.89 -5.43 5.51
CA GLU A 191 -14.88 -6.31 6.66
C GLU A 191 -13.80 -7.39 6.50
N ARG A 192 -13.06 -7.64 7.59
CA ARG A 192 -12.18 -8.80 7.70
C ARG A 192 -12.92 -9.94 8.38
N GLN A 193 -13.15 -11.01 7.65
CA GLN A 193 -13.75 -12.22 8.17
C GLN A 193 -12.66 -13.24 8.49
N VAL A 194 -12.58 -13.64 9.76
CA VAL A 194 -11.70 -14.71 10.23
C VAL A 194 -12.42 -16.06 10.21
N ALA A 195 -11.66 -17.16 10.19
CA ALA A 195 -12.23 -18.51 10.19
C ALA A 195 -12.98 -18.83 11.49
N TYR A 196 -12.46 -18.37 12.61
CA TYR A 196 -13.03 -18.49 13.95
C TYR A 196 -12.45 -17.42 14.88
N GLN A 197 -13.01 -17.27 16.07
CA GLN A 197 -12.50 -16.38 17.12
C GLN A 197 -11.78 -17.26 18.17
N GLY A 198 -10.46 -17.23 18.18
CA GLY A 198 -9.63 -17.99 19.12
C GLY A 198 -8.31 -17.24 19.41
N PRO A 199 -7.53 -17.70 20.39
CA PRO A 199 -6.26 -17.09 20.72
C PRO A 199 -5.33 -16.97 19.52
N ASN A 200 -4.70 -15.80 19.35
CA ASN A 200 -3.59 -15.64 18.42
C ASN A 200 -2.32 -16.11 19.09
N VAL A 201 -1.57 -16.99 18.41
CA VAL A 201 -0.30 -17.51 18.93
C VAL A 201 0.80 -17.33 17.90
N LYS A 202 1.93 -16.76 18.32
CA LYS A 202 3.16 -16.60 17.55
C LYS A 202 4.29 -17.37 18.23
N ILE A 203 4.91 -18.30 17.50
CA ILE A 203 6.04 -19.11 17.99
C ILE A 203 7.27 -18.76 17.16
N ASN A 204 8.33 -18.32 17.80
CA ASN A 204 9.61 -18.02 17.16
C ASN A 204 10.53 -19.26 17.22
N GLY A 205 11.45 -19.39 16.26
CA GLY A 205 12.49 -20.41 16.29
C GLY A 205 12.02 -21.86 16.13
N SER A 206 11.08 -22.12 15.21
CA SER A 206 10.45 -23.44 15.02
C SER A 206 10.86 -24.13 13.73
N ASP A 207 12.10 -23.97 13.26
CA ASP A 207 12.57 -24.59 12.01
C ASP A 207 13.42 -25.85 12.22
N ASN A 208 13.49 -26.67 11.19
CA ASN A 208 14.32 -27.89 11.15
C ASN A 208 15.78 -27.59 10.83
N SER A 209 16.13 -26.36 10.47
CA SER A 209 17.49 -26.01 10.05
C SER A 209 18.45 -25.84 11.21
N GLY A 210 17.93 -25.79 12.44
CA GLY A 210 18.71 -25.47 13.64
C GLY A 210 19.15 -24.01 13.74
N THR A 211 18.72 -23.16 12.80
CA THR A 211 19.02 -21.72 12.80
C THR A 211 17.97 -20.92 13.56
N ASN A 212 16.81 -21.52 13.85
CA ASN A 212 15.66 -20.97 14.58
C ASN A 212 15.20 -19.58 14.07
N ASN A 213 15.28 -19.38 12.77
CA ASN A 213 14.94 -18.13 12.09
C ASN A 213 13.50 -18.08 11.60
N THR A 214 12.69 -19.06 11.98
CA THR A 214 11.31 -19.17 11.55
C THR A 214 10.34 -18.66 12.59
N THR A 215 9.26 -18.11 12.11
CA THR A 215 8.09 -17.75 12.92
C THR A 215 6.91 -18.60 12.47
N VAL A 216 6.17 -19.16 13.40
CA VAL A 216 4.92 -19.85 13.15
C VAL A 216 3.77 -19.08 13.76
N ASN A 217 2.71 -18.86 12.98
CA ASN A 217 1.47 -18.24 13.43
C ASN A 217 0.36 -19.28 13.40
N ILE A 218 -0.36 -19.41 14.51
CA ILE A 218 -1.53 -20.30 14.67
C ILE A 218 -2.63 -19.54 15.41
N GLY A 219 -3.89 -19.83 15.11
CA GLY A 219 -5.02 -19.13 15.68
C GLY A 219 -5.48 -17.92 14.86
N THR A 220 -6.37 -17.11 15.42
CA THR A 220 -6.94 -15.94 14.75
C THR A 220 -5.88 -14.89 14.42
N GLU A 221 -5.91 -14.31 13.23
CA GLU A 221 -4.97 -13.24 12.84
C GLU A 221 -5.10 -12.03 13.77
N TYR A 222 -3.96 -11.52 14.23
CA TYR A 222 -3.80 -10.51 15.29
C TYR A 222 -4.68 -9.26 15.15
N SER A 223 -4.91 -8.79 13.93
CA SER A 223 -5.62 -7.53 13.64
C SER A 223 -7.00 -7.71 13.02
N SER A 224 -7.48 -8.95 12.86
CA SER A 224 -8.66 -9.24 12.04
C SER A 224 -9.89 -9.74 12.82
N GLY A 225 -9.72 -10.12 14.09
CA GLY A 225 -10.83 -10.59 14.93
C GLY A 225 -11.95 -9.55 15.12
N ALA A 226 -11.61 -8.25 15.09
CA ALA A 226 -12.55 -7.14 15.11
C ALA A 226 -12.02 -6.03 14.20
N ASN A 227 -12.32 -6.09 12.89
CA ASN A 227 -11.85 -5.12 11.89
C ASN A 227 -12.87 -4.94 10.77
N ALA A 228 -13.48 -3.75 10.72
CA ALA A 228 -14.42 -3.35 9.67
C ALA A 228 -14.40 -1.82 9.50
N LEU A 229 -14.59 -1.35 8.27
CA LEU A 229 -14.67 0.06 7.94
C LEU A 229 -15.89 0.33 7.06
N ASP A 230 -16.88 1.03 7.61
CA ASP A 230 -18.03 1.52 6.87
C ASP A 230 -17.84 2.98 6.50
N GLN A 231 -18.08 3.33 5.25
CA GLN A 231 -18.00 4.70 4.76
C GLN A 231 -19.24 5.06 3.96
N ASP A 232 -19.85 6.20 4.29
CA ASP A 232 -20.90 6.83 3.52
C ASP A 232 -20.38 8.19 3.05
N ILE A 233 -20.39 8.43 1.73
CA ILE A 233 -19.82 9.61 1.09
C ILE A 233 -20.93 10.27 0.25
N TYR A 234 -21.24 11.51 0.56
CA TYR A 234 -22.19 12.33 -0.19
C TYR A 234 -21.42 13.41 -0.94
N THR A 235 -21.62 13.51 -2.24
CA THR A 235 -20.91 14.46 -3.10
C THR A 235 -21.90 15.38 -3.79
N PHE A 236 -21.62 16.69 -3.78
CA PHE A 236 -22.37 17.72 -4.52
C PHE A 236 -21.36 18.58 -5.28
N GLU A 237 -21.59 18.73 -6.58
CA GLU A 237 -20.76 19.53 -7.46
C GLU A 237 -21.64 20.35 -8.38
N ASP A 238 -21.31 21.62 -8.56
CA ASP A 238 -21.97 22.51 -9.49
C ASP A 238 -20.95 23.39 -10.22
N ASN A 239 -21.08 23.46 -11.53
CA ASN A 239 -20.21 24.22 -12.43
C ASN A 239 -21.03 25.10 -13.35
N LEU A 240 -20.91 26.42 -13.21
CA LEU A 240 -21.45 27.39 -14.13
C LEU A 240 -20.37 27.88 -15.08
N SER A 241 -20.51 27.63 -16.36
CA SER A 241 -19.64 28.15 -17.43
C SER A 241 -20.31 29.32 -18.13
N TRP A 242 -19.59 30.46 -18.24
CA TRP A 242 -20.02 31.67 -18.91
C TRP A 242 -19.05 31.99 -20.04
N TYR A 243 -19.56 32.00 -21.27
CA TYR A 243 -18.82 32.32 -22.48
C TYR A 243 -19.00 33.77 -22.83
N LYS A 244 -17.89 34.53 -22.90
CA LYS A 244 -17.89 35.96 -23.23
C LYS A 244 -16.70 36.31 -24.10
N GLY A 245 -16.93 36.48 -25.42
CA GLY A 245 -15.87 36.73 -26.37
C GLY A 245 -14.83 35.58 -26.34
N ASN A 246 -13.58 35.94 -26.12
CA ASN A 246 -12.47 34.95 -26.04
C ASN A 246 -12.27 34.38 -24.63
N HIS A 247 -13.20 34.60 -23.71
CA HIS A 247 -13.13 34.12 -22.33
C HIS A 247 -14.16 33.05 -22.05
N THR A 248 -13.75 32.03 -21.30
CA THR A 248 -14.65 31.04 -20.69
C THR A 248 -14.45 31.08 -19.18
N PHE A 249 -15.35 31.77 -18.49
CA PHE A 249 -15.37 31.79 -17.04
C PHE A 249 -16.05 30.54 -16.50
N THR A 250 -15.45 29.90 -15.51
CA THR A 250 -16.07 28.79 -14.78
C THR A 250 -16.11 29.12 -13.30
N PHE A 251 -17.31 29.13 -12.72
CA PHE A 251 -17.54 29.25 -11.28
C PHE A 251 -18.07 27.93 -10.78
N GLY A 252 -17.49 27.40 -9.72
CA GLY A 252 -17.93 26.10 -9.27
C GLY A 252 -17.77 25.84 -7.78
N THR A 253 -18.44 24.82 -7.34
CA THR A 253 -18.31 24.27 -5.99
C THR A 253 -18.22 22.73 -6.06
N HIS A 254 -17.40 22.16 -5.18
CA HIS A 254 -17.30 20.71 -5.00
C HIS A 254 -17.29 20.42 -3.51
N ASN A 255 -18.31 19.72 -3.04
CA ASN A 255 -18.55 19.50 -1.63
C ASN A 255 -18.70 18.01 -1.35
N GLU A 256 -18.04 17.54 -0.31
CA GLU A 256 -18.13 16.15 0.14
C GLU A 256 -18.44 16.11 1.63
N ILE A 257 -19.34 15.21 2.02
CA ILE A 257 -19.70 14.94 3.40
C ILE A 257 -19.42 13.46 3.63
N PHE A 258 -18.72 13.15 4.71
CA PHE A 258 -18.27 11.82 5.07
C PHE A 258 -18.86 11.39 6.41
N ARG A 259 -19.32 10.16 6.46
CA ARG A 259 -19.65 9.47 7.70
C ARG A 259 -18.93 8.12 7.70
N MET A 260 -18.06 7.88 8.67
CA MET A 260 -17.24 6.69 8.75
C MET A 260 -17.41 6.03 10.11
N LYS A 261 -17.44 4.69 10.10
CA LYS A 261 -17.35 3.84 11.28
C LYS A 261 -16.16 2.93 11.12
N ASN A 262 -15.20 3.02 12.03
CA ASN A 262 -14.00 2.19 12.00
C ASN A 262 -13.95 1.29 13.23
N LEU A 263 -14.36 0.03 13.07
CA LEU A 263 -14.17 -1.00 14.08
C LEU A 263 -12.73 -1.54 13.94
N PHE A 264 -11.89 -1.29 14.92
CA PHE A 264 -10.54 -1.83 14.91
C PHE A 264 -10.05 -2.11 16.34
N ILE A 265 -10.03 -3.40 16.70
CA ILE A 265 -9.55 -3.88 18.00
C ILE A 265 -8.55 -5.00 17.74
N GLN A 266 -7.27 -4.74 17.97
CA GLN A 266 -6.22 -5.74 17.80
C GLN A 266 -6.21 -6.71 18.98
N ALA A 267 -5.73 -7.94 18.75
CA ALA A 267 -5.62 -8.96 19.77
C ALA A 267 -6.89 -9.13 20.63
N VAL A 268 -8.07 -9.00 20.02
CA VAL A 268 -9.36 -9.02 20.70
C VAL A 268 -9.67 -10.37 21.37
N THR A 269 -8.99 -11.45 20.96
CA THR A 269 -9.07 -12.81 21.54
C THR A 269 -7.86 -13.16 22.38
N GLY A 270 -7.01 -12.18 22.71
CA GLY A 270 -5.69 -12.44 23.29
C GLY A 270 -4.65 -12.89 22.28
N SER A 271 -3.41 -12.46 22.47
CA SER A 271 -2.26 -12.83 21.64
C SER A 271 -1.09 -13.22 22.52
N TRP A 272 -0.58 -14.44 22.32
CA TRP A 272 0.55 -15.02 23.03
C TRP A 272 1.74 -15.15 22.10
N GLU A 273 2.91 -14.69 22.54
CA GLU A 273 4.16 -14.87 21.80
C GLU A 273 5.11 -15.74 22.62
N PHE A 274 5.67 -16.76 21.95
CA PHE A 274 6.63 -17.70 22.53
C PHE A 274 7.98 -17.51 21.86
N GLY A 275 9.04 -17.42 22.65
CA GLY A 275 10.40 -17.20 22.18
C GLY A 275 11.05 -18.40 21.51
N SER A 276 10.47 -19.62 21.69
CA SER A 276 10.92 -20.85 21.06
C SER A 276 9.80 -21.89 21.02
N MET A 277 10.04 -23.00 20.30
CA MET A 277 9.16 -24.17 20.30
C MET A 277 9.06 -24.81 21.70
N ASP A 278 10.17 -24.95 22.41
CA ASP A 278 10.19 -25.49 23.77
C ASP A 278 9.36 -24.63 24.73
N ALA A 279 9.44 -23.29 24.58
CA ALA A 279 8.64 -22.38 25.38
C ALA A 279 7.13 -22.56 25.11
N PHE A 280 6.73 -22.79 23.86
CA PHE A 280 5.34 -23.09 23.52
C PHE A 280 4.86 -24.43 24.10
N LEU A 281 5.67 -25.50 23.97
CA LEU A 281 5.32 -26.83 24.49
C LEU A 281 5.18 -26.84 26.03
N ASN A 282 5.91 -25.97 26.72
CA ASN A 282 5.88 -25.84 28.19
C ASN A 282 4.98 -24.68 28.67
N ASP A 283 4.17 -24.09 27.78
CA ASP A 283 3.29 -22.96 28.08
C ASP A 283 3.97 -21.80 28.84
N SER A 284 5.14 -21.40 28.33
CA SER A 284 5.95 -20.34 28.90
C SER A 284 6.06 -19.16 27.92
N PRO A 285 5.00 -18.34 27.76
CA PRO A 285 5.01 -17.25 26.82
C PRO A 285 5.98 -16.15 27.24
N SER A 286 6.60 -15.50 26.27
CA SER A 286 7.47 -14.33 26.46
C SER A 286 6.71 -13.02 26.49
N LYS A 287 5.50 -13.02 25.88
CA LYS A 287 4.67 -11.82 25.77
C LYS A 287 3.20 -12.18 25.65
N TYR A 288 2.37 -11.37 26.24
CA TYR A 288 0.91 -11.38 26.10
C TYR A 288 0.40 -10.00 25.71
N VAL A 289 -0.53 -9.93 24.76
CA VAL A 289 -1.24 -8.71 24.37
C VAL A 289 -2.73 -8.99 24.34
N PHE A 290 -3.51 -8.08 24.89
CA PHE A 290 -4.96 -8.11 24.83
C PHE A 290 -5.52 -6.71 24.73
N LYS A 291 -6.47 -6.48 23.82
CA LYS A 291 -7.20 -5.23 23.69
C LYS A 291 -8.70 -5.52 23.64
N TYR A 292 -9.48 -4.66 24.26
CA TYR A 292 -10.93 -4.81 24.36
C TYR A 292 -11.61 -3.44 24.46
N THR A 293 -12.92 -3.40 24.22
CA THR A 293 -13.76 -2.23 24.53
C THR A 293 -14.34 -2.38 25.93
N ASP A 294 -14.18 -1.35 26.76
CA ASP A 294 -14.68 -1.33 28.14
C ASP A 294 -16.21 -1.31 28.16
N PRO A 295 -16.88 -2.38 28.61
CA PRO A 295 -18.34 -2.46 28.61
C PRO A 295 -18.99 -1.42 29.51
N ASP A 296 -18.34 -0.99 30.57
CA ASP A 296 -18.86 0.00 31.52
C ASP A 296 -18.96 1.39 30.87
N VAL A 297 -18.03 1.69 29.94
CA VAL A 297 -18.00 2.97 29.20
C VAL A 297 -18.88 2.91 27.95
N THR A 298 -18.95 1.76 27.29
CA THR A 298 -19.62 1.59 25.99
C THR A 298 -21.05 1.06 26.10
N GLY A 299 -21.60 0.97 27.32
CA GLY A 299 -22.95 0.48 27.55
C GLY A 299 -23.12 -1.00 27.20
N GLY A 300 -22.13 -1.83 27.49
CA GLY A 300 -22.10 -3.25 27.20
C GLY A 300 -21.71 -3.63 25.76
N ASN A 301 -21.27 -2.65 24.96
CA ASN A 301 -20.86 -2.92 23.58
C ASN A 301 -19.39 -3.32 23.47
N TYR A 302 -19.11 -4.61 23.39
CA TYR A 302 -17.75 -5.16 23.24
C TYR A 302 -17.10 -4.92 21.87
N ARG A 303 -17.86 -4.40 20.90
CA ARG A 303 -17.39 -4.06 19.55
C ARG A 303 -17.70 -2.60 19.24
N TYR A 304 -17.44 -1.74 20.20
CA TYR A 304 -17.68 -0.30 20.05
C TYR A 304 -16.93 0.26 18.85
N THR A 305 -17.65 1.03 18.07
CA THR A 305 -17.16 1.57 16.80
C THR A 305 -17.43 3.08 16.79
N PRO A 306 -16.41 3.92 16.96
CA PRO A 306 -16.59 5.36 16.92
C PRO A 306 -17.04 5.80 15.52
N ILE A 307 -17.85 6.85 15.47
CA ILE A 307 -18.33 7.47 14.24
C ILE A 307 -17.59 8.78 14.03
N ILE A 308 -16.99 8.92 12.85
CA ILE A 308 -16.35 10.15 12.41
C ILE A 308 -17.25 10.79 11.37
N LYS A 309 -17.54 12.08 11.57
CA LYS A 309 -18.27 12.90 10.63
C LYS A 309 -17.36 14.02 10.16
N ALA A 310 -17.19 14.16 8.84
CA ALA A 310 -16.29 15.13 8.24
C ALA A 310 -16.90 15.74 6.99
N GLY A 311 -16.42 16.90 6.60
CA GLY A 311 -16.78 17.53 5.32
C GLY A 311 -15.57 18.20 4.69
N GLN A 312 -15.61 18.34 3.38
CA GLN A 312 -14.69 19.18 2.62
C GLN A 312 -15.49 20.00 1.63
N PHE A 313 -15.44 21.33 1.78
CA PHE A 313 -16.16 22.27 0.93
C PHE A 313 -15.18 23.01 0.06
N GLY A 314 -15.39 22.96 -1.26
CA GLY A 314 -14.52 23.58 -2.24
C GLY A 314 -15.28 24.60 -3.10
N PHE A 315 -14.73 25.80 -3.25
CA PHE A 315 -15.24 26.86 -4.10
C PHE A 315 -14.15 27.34 -5.03
N TYR A 316 -14.46 27.56 -6.30
CA TYR A 316 -13.45 27.98 -7.27
C TYR A 316 -14.02 28.87 -8.37
N ALA A 317 -13.13 29.71 -8.88
CA ALA A 317 -13.35 30.52 -10.07
C ALA A 317 -12.14 30.40 -11.00
N GLN A 318 -12.41 30.22 -12.28
CA GLN A 318 -11.37 30.06 -13.31
C GLN A 318 -11.79 30.81 -14.56
N ASP A 319 -10.80 31.39 -15.26
CA ASP A 319 -10.95 31.90 -16.60
C ASP A 319 -10.02 31.14 -17.55
N LYS A 320 -10.54 30.65 -18.65
CA LYS A 320 -9.80 30.26 -19.83
C LYS A 320 -9.90 31.39 -20.85
N TRP A 321 -8.79 32.04 -21.11
CA TRP A 321 -8.68 33.13 -22.06
C TRP A 321 -7.93 32.68 -23.32
N ASP A 322 -8.61 32.66 -24.44
CA ASP A 322 -8.04 32.45 -25.76
C ASP A 322 -7.44 33.79 -26.25
N VAL A 323 -6.19 34.05 -25.82
CA VAL A 323 -5.47 35.33 -26.06
C VAL A 323 -5.25 35.55 -27.54
N ALA A 324 -4.97 34.50 -28.29
CA ALA A 324 -4.80 34.45 -29.72
C ALA A 324 -5.21 33.07 -30.25
N ASP A 325 -5.37 32.91 -31.56
CA ASP A 325 -5.78 31.66 -32.21
C ASP A 325 -4.82 30.46 -31.90
N ASN A 326 -3.57 30.81 -31.60
CA ASN A 326 -2.53 29.84 -31.28
C ASN A 326 -2.10 29.83 -29.81
N PHE A 327 -2.66 30.72 -28.94
CA PHE A 327 -2.25 30.83 -27.53
C PHE A 327 -3.46 30.97 -26.61
N SER A 328 -3.57 30.06 -25.66
CA SER A 328 -4.57 30.13 -24.57
C SER A 328 -3.92 30.08 -23.18
N LEU A 329 -4.49 30.87 -22.28
CA LEU A 329 -4.12 30.96 -20.88
C LEU A 329 -5.30 30.53 -20.01
N THR A 330 -5.03 29.73 -18.98
CA THR A 330 -6.04 29.34 -17.99
C THR A 330 -5.52 29.71 -16.61
N TYR A 331 -6.26 30.50 -15.84
CA TYR A 331 -5.92 30.86 -14.47
C TYR A 331 -7.13 30.81 -13.57
N GLY A 332 -6.91 30.51 -12.31
CA GLY A 332 -8.00 30.36 -11.36
C GLY A 332 -7.55 30.24 -9.92
N LEU A 333 -8.51 30.33 -9.04
CA LEU A 333 -8.33 30.24 -7.61
C LEU A 333 -9.36 29.28 -7.04
N ARG A 334 -8.92 28.37 -6.15
CA ARG A 334 -9.77 27.44 -5.41
C ARG A 334 -9.49 27.58 -3.92
N PHE A 335 -10.56 27.54 -3.15
CA PHE A 335 -10.56 27.47 -1.69
C PHE A 335 -11.14 26.10 -1.27
N ASP A 336 -10.40 25.35 -0.47
CA ASP A 336 -10.84 24.12 0.15
C ASP A 336 -10.92 24.30 1.67
N ILE A 337 -12.04 23.88 2.26
CA ILE A 337 -12.32 24.04 3.70
C ILE A 337 -12.64 22.65 4.26
N PRO A 338 -11.63 21.88 4.72
CA PRO A 338 -11.87 20.66 5.47
C PRO A 338 -12.40 20.94 6.86
N LEU A 339 -13.36 20.12 7.31
CA LEU A 339 -14.05 20.23 8.59
C LEU A 339 -14.23 18.85 9.21
N LEU A 340 -14.06 18.77 10.54
CA LEU A 340 -14.52 17.65 11.34
C LEU A 340 -15.76 18.12 12.12
N PHE A 341 -16.86 17.36 12.09
CA PHE A 341 -18.14 17.75 12.69
C PHE A 341 -18.33 17.22 14.12
N ASN A 342 -17.42 16.35 14.57
CA ASN A 342 -17.41 15.83 15.92
C ASN A 342 -15.97 15.56 16.37
N ASP A 343 -15.74 15.66 17.68
CA ASP A 343 -14.47 15.33 18.32
C ASP A 343 -14.49 13.91 18.91
N PRO A 344 -13.30 13.30 19.17
CA PRO A 344 -13.18 12.07 19.95
C PRO A 344 -13.60 12.29 21.42
N THR A 345 -13.81 11.21 22.14
CA THR A 345 -14.06 11.25 23.58
C THR A 345 -12.86 11.83 24.32
N VAL A 346 -13.10 12.77 25.24
CA VAL A 346 -12.05 13.40 26.05
C VAL A 346 -11.51 12.42 27.08
N ASN A 347 -10.20 12.27 27.13
CA ASN A 347 -9.52 11.53 28.20
C ASN A 347 -8.90 12.49 29.21
N HIS A 348 -9.61 12.75 30.30
CA HIS A 348 -9.17 13.68 31.32
C HIS A 348 -7.88 13.23 32.02
N GLU A 349 -7.74 11.95 32.34
CA GLU A 349 -6.55 11.37 32.95
C GLU A 349 -5.31 11.57 32.09
N PHE A 350 -5.42 11.23 30.77
CA PHE A 350 -4.33 11.47 29.86
C PHE A 350 -4.00 12.96 29.74
N ASN A 351 -5.01 13.82 29.61
CA ASN A 351 -4.81 15.26 29.43
C ASN A 351 -4.11 15.92 30.63
N GLU A 352 -4.41 15.51 31.86
CA GLU A 352 -3.69 15.91 33.06
C GLU A 352 -2.24 15.39 33.06
N TYR A 353 -2.06 14.12 32.73
CA TYR A 353 -0.74 13.52 32.58
C TYR A 353 0.09 14.25 31.50
N ALA A 354 -0.46 14.50 30.31
CA ALA A 354 0.20 15.22 29.23
C ALA A 354 0.63 16.63 29.67
N ALA A 355 -0.23 17.36 30.44
CA ALA A 355 0.12 18.66 31.00
C ALA A 355 1.31 18.56 31.97
N SER A 356 1.36 17.54 32.82
CA SER A 356 2.46 17.30 33.77
C SER A 356 3.80 17.01 33.07
N LYS A 357 3.75 16.53 31.81
CA LYS A 357 4.92 16.22 30.98
C LYS A 357 5.25 17.30 29.96
N ASN A 358 4.57 18.45 30.00
CA ASN A 358 4.68 19.52 28.99
C ASN A 358 4.34 19.07 27.55
N ILE A 359 3.55 18.00 27.36
CA ILE A 359 2.97 17.61 26.09
C ILE A 359 1.79 18.55 25.80
N LYS A 360 1.76 19.18 24.61
CA LYS A 360 0.74 20.16 24.24
C LYS A 360 -0.54 19.53 23.72
N GLU A 361 -0.43 18.36 23.11
CA GLU A 361 -1.50 17.61 22.48
C GLU A 361 -2.47 17.07 23.53
N ARG A 362 -3.75 17.02 23.16
CA ARG A 362 -4.85 16.56 24.03
C ARG A 362 -5.71 15.53 23.29
N VAL A 363 -6.17 14.54 24.01
CA VAL A 363 -7.21 13.61 23.54
C VAL A 363 -8.57 14.28 23.68
N GLY A 364 -9.41 14.17 22.66
CA GLY A 364 -10.69 14.84 22.58
C GLY A 364 -10.64 16.20 21.86
N GLU A 365 -9.50 16.60 21.34
CA GLU A 365 -9.35 17.82 20.56
C GLU A 365 -8.90 17.50 19.14
N MET A 366 -9.62 18.03 18.15
CA MET A 366 -9.29 17.87 16.72
C MET A 366 -8.99 19.24 16.10
N PRO A 367 -8.25 19.28 14.96
CA PRO A 367 -7.95 20.54 14.28
C PRO A 367 -9.24 21.22 13.81
N GLY A 368 -9.35 22.52 14.04
CA GLY A 368 -10.44 23.35 13.53
C GLY A 368 -10.35 23.55 12.01
N ALA A 369 -11.40 24.16 11.45
CA ALA A 369 -11.46 24.49 10.04
C ALA A 369 -10.25 25.31 9.57
N LYS A 370 -9.67 24.93 8.43
CA LYS A 370 -8.57 25.63 7.79
C LYS A 370 -8.95 25.96 6.36
N VAL A 371 -8.86 27.22 5.96
CA VAL A 371 -9.04 27.61 4.56
C VAL A 371 -7.74 27.36 3.81
N MET A 372 -7.78 26.45 2.85
CA MET A 372 -6.64 26.10 2.02
C MET A 372 -6.78 26.70 0.63
N VAL A 373 -5.85 27.56 0.27
CA VAL A 373 -5.89 28.32 -0.98
C VAL A 373 -5.07 27.61 -2.05
N SER A 374 -5.64 27.43 -3.23
CA SER A 374 -5.06 26.65 -4.35
C SER A 374 -5.12 27.47 -5.65
N PRO A 375 -4.17 28.42 -5.88
CA PRO A 375 -4.04 29.13 -7.15
C PRO A 375 -3.52 28.18 -8.23
N ARG A 376 -3.98 28.38 -9.48
CA ARG A 376 -3.61 27.58 -10.66
C ARG A 376 -3.40 28.48 -11.85
N LEU A 377 -2.40 28.12 -12.66
CA LEU A 377 -2.08 28.76 -13.93
C LEU A 377 -1.73 27.67 -14.93
N GLY A 378 -2.22 27.77 -16.16
CA GLY A 378 -1.87 26.90 -17.27
C GLY A 378 -1.86 27.65 -18.58
N PHE A 379 -1.07 27.18 -19.52
CA PHE A 379 -1.03 27.73 -20.86
C PHE A 379 -0.89 26.66 -21.92
N ARG A 380 -1.29 27.02 -23.14
CA ARG A 380 -1.17 26.19 -24.33
C ARG A 380 -0.80 27.10 -25.51
N TRP A 381 0.30 26.80 -26.20
CA TRP A 381 0.85 27.62 -27.26
C TRP A 381 1.27 26.77 -28.45
N TYR A 382 0.61 26.95 -29.57
CA TYR A 382 1.09 26.46 -30.87
C TYR A 382 2.08 27.47 -31.43
N THR A 383 3.33 27.05 -31.68
CA THR A 383 4.42 27.95 -32.10
C THR A 383 4.46 28.18 -33.60
N ASP A 384 3.67 27.43 -34.38
CA ASP A 384 3.60 27.46 -35.84
C ASP A 384 2.13 27.41 -36.33
N ASP A 385 1.88 28.01 -37.51
CA ASP A 385 0.56 28.06 -38.13
C ASP A 385 0.01 26.69 -38.52
N SER A 386 0.88 25.75 -38.83
CA SER A 386 0.51 24.35 -39.13
C SER A 386 0.16 23.53 -37.91
N ARG A 387 0.31 24.11 -36.69
CA ARG A 387 0.03 23.48 -35.41
C ARG A 387 0.77 22.16 -35.19
N THR A 388 1.99 22.05 -35.76
CA THR A 388 2.84 20.86 -35.61
C THR A 388 3.63 20.87 -34.32
N THR A 389 3.78 22.05 -33.68
CA THR A 389 4.51 22.18 -32.43
C THR A 389 3.61 22.86 -31.38
N LEU A 390 3.39 22.13 -30.28
CA LEU A 390 2.64 22.61 -29.11
C LEU A 390 3.55 22.65 -27.88
N ILE A 391 3.63 23.80 -27.23
CA ILE A 391 4.20 23.95 -25.90
C ILE A 391 3.04 24.14 -24.94
N ARG A 392 2.94 23.31 -23.90
CA ARG A 392 1.94 23.43 -22.86
C ARG A 392 2.56 23.27 -21.49
N GLY A 393 1.99 23.93 -20.53
CA GLY A 393 2.47 23.86 -19.17
C GLY A 393 1.48 24.43 -18.17
N GLY A 394 1.79 24.19 -16.90
CA GLY A 394 0.99 24.73 -15.82
C GLY A 394 1.71 24.62 -14.50
N LEU A 395 1.24 25.41 -13.57
CA LEU A 395 1.67 25.38 -12.17
C LEU A 395 0.48 25.63 -11.25
N GLY A 396 0.55 25.14 -10.03
CA GLY A 396 -0.50 25.39 -9.04
C GLY A 396 -0.25 24.71 -7.72
N LEU A 397 -1.03 25.14 -6.73
CA LEU A 397 -1.21 24.46 -5.46
C LEU A 397 -2.43 23.55 -5.54
N PHE A 398 -2.32 22.36 -4.98
CA PHE A 398 -3.37 21.36 -4.99
C PHE A 398 -3.56 20.82 -3.58
N THR A 399 -4.76 20.97 -3.05
CA THR A 399 -5.17 20.39 -1.78
C THR A 399 -5.73 18.99 -2.02
N GLY A 400 -5.20 18.01 -1.28
CA GLY A 400 -5.65 16.63 -1.28
C GLY A 400 -6.53 16.30 -0.07
N ARG A 401 -6.91 15.03 0.06
CA ARG A 401 -7.53 14.47 1.28
C ARG A 401 -6.47 13.77 2.12
N VAL A 402 -6.65 13.80 3.44
CA VAL A 402 -5.95 12.87 4.33
C VAL A 402 -6.70 11.53 4.29
N PRO A 403 -6.01 10.39 4.31
CA PRO A 403 -6.67 9.11 4.56
C PRO A 403 -7.39 9.16 5.92
N PHE A 404 -8.74 9.16 5.88
CA PHE A 404 -9.53 9.31 7.11
C PHE A 404 -9.29 8.21 8.14
N VAL A 405 -8.81 7.04 7.70
CA VAL A 405 -8.41 5.96 8.59
C VAL A 405 -7.31 6.39 9.57
N TRP A 406 -6.43 7.32 9.19
CA TRP A 406 -5.41 7.85 10.11
C TRP A 406 -6.01 8.78 11.16
N LEU A 407 -6.95 9.66 10.77
CA LEU A 407 -7.69 10.48 11.71
C LEU A 407 -8.56 9.63 12.62
N SER A 408 -9.12 8.52 12.11
CA SER A 408 -9.93 7.60 12.89
C SER A 408 -9.17 6.94 14.04
N ASN A 409 -7.84 6.86 13.95
CA ASN A 409 -7.02 6.35 15.05
C ASN A 409 -7.16 7.25 16.30
N ALA A 410 -7.34 8.58 16.16
CA ALA A 410 -7.58 9.47 17.30
C ALA A 410 -8.94 9.23 17.98
N TYR A 411 -9.92 8.69 17.23
CA TYR A 411 -11.23 8.33 17.79
C TYR A 411 -11.25 6.93 18.40
N ASN A 412 -10.44 6.01 17.88
CA ASN A 412 -10.32 4.64 18.40
C ASN A 412 -9.39 4.55 19.61
N ASN A 413 -8.31 5.33 19.60
CA ASN A 413 -7.21 5.27 20.56
C ASN A 413 -7.24 6.46 21.53
N THR A 414 -8.41 6.72 22.13
CA THR A 414 -8.59 7.73 23.18
C THR A 414 -8.07 7.27 24.55
N GLY A 415 -7.95 5.93 24.74
CA GLY A 415 -7.71 5.32 26.04
C GLY A 415 -8.93 5.31 26.98
N VAL A 416 -10.12 5.71 26.49
CA VAL A 416 -11.37 5.72 27.24
C VAL A 416 -12.19 4.48 26.91
N GLU A 417 -12.61 4.32 25.66
CA GLU A 417 -13.45 3.21 25.21
C GLU A 417 -12.66 1.92 24.98
N GLN A 418 -11.51 2.03 24.31
CA GLN A 418 -10.60 0.90 24.14
C GLN A 418 -9.56 0.88 25.24
N LYS A 419 -9.43 -0.27 25.88
CA LYS A 419 -8.40 -0.60 26.86
C LYS A 419 -7.59 -1.80 26.37
N GLY A 420 -6.44 -2.00 26.98
CA GLY A 420 -5.63 -3.13 26.61
C GLY A 420 -4.39 -3.25 27.48
N THR A 421 -3.70 -4.36 27.36
CA THR A 421 -2.45 -4.63 28.06
C THR A 421 -1.41 -5.23 27.13
N THR A 422 -0.15 -4.96 27.46
CA THR A 422 1.00 -5.71 26.94
C THR A 422 1.85 -6.14 28.13
N ILE A 423 2.00 -7.44 28.33
CA ILE A 423 2.79 -8.04 29.39
C ILE A 423 4.00 -8.73 28.78
N PHE A 424 5.19 -8.30 29.16
CA PHE A 424 6.44 -8.94 28.78
C PHE A 424 6.94 -9.80 29.94
N ALA A 425 7.33 -11.05 29.66
CA ALA A 425 8.03 -11.86 30.65
C ALA A 425 9.45 -11.32 30.83
N SER A 426 9.75 -10.76 31.99
CA SER A 426 11.04 -10.19 32.33
C SER A 426 11.26 -10.16 33.85
N GLY A 427 12.42 -10.60 34.30
CA GLY A 427 12.72 -10.67 35.73
C GLY A 427 11.79 -11.59 36.50
N SER A 428 11.05 -11.05 37.48
CA SER A 428 10.02 -11.77 38.24
C SER A 428 8.63 -11.75 37.61
N THR A 429 8.45 -11.01 36.48
CA THR A 429 7.17 -10.96 35.75
C THR A 429 7.08 -12.09 34.74
N SER A 430 6.00 -12.90 34.80
CA SER A 430 5.69 -13.91 33.81
C SER A 430 4.52 -13.44 32.94
N ALA A 431 4.52 -13.76 31.65
CA ALA A 431 3.32 -13.61 30.85
C ALA A 431 2.31 -14.71 31.22
N PRO A 432 0.98 -14.43 31.13
CA PRO A 432 -0.04 -15.42 31.52
C PRO A 432 -0.01 -16.65 30.63
N SER A 433 -0.23 -17.82 31.22
CA SER A 433 -0.29 -19.11 30.56
C SER A 433 -1.40 -19.17 29.50
N LEU A 434 -1.10 -19.69 28.32
CA LEU A 434 -2.09 -19.90 27.26
C LEU A 434 -3.10 -20.98 27.66
N GLY A 435 -2.64 -22.13 28.16
CA GLY A 435 -3.50 -23.24 28.52
C GLY A 435 -4.47 -22.92 29.66
N GLN A 436 -4.11 -21.98 30.54
CA GLN A 436 -5.00 -21.56 31.64
C GLN A 436 -6.02 -20.50 31.18
N TYR A 437 -5.65 -19.65 30.20
CA TYR A 437 -6.43 -18.45 29.88
C TYR A 437 -6.86 -18.36 28.41
N ALA A 438 -6.83 -19.48 27.67
CA ALA A 438 -7.15 -19.47 26.24
C ALA A 438 -8.56 -18.93 25.92
N ASP A 439 -9.51 -19.18 26.78
CA ASP A 439 -10.92 -18.77 26.71
C ASP A 439 -11.27 -17.57 27.63
N ASP A 440 -10.31 -17.13 28.44
CA ASP A 440 -10.48 -16.01 29.38
C ASP A 440 -9.36 -14.94 29.25
N PRO A 441 -9.33 -14.18 28.15
CA PRO A 441 -8.30 -13.16 27.95
C PRO A 441 -8.37 -12.03 29.00
N ILE A 442 -9.52 -11.78 29.62
CA ILE A 442 -9.67 -10.81 30.73
C ILE A 442 -9.01 -11.36 32.00
N GLY A 443 -9.24 -12.63 32.32
CA GLY A 443 -8.56 -13.30 33.41
C GLY A 443 -7.05 -13.32 33.25
N ALA A 444 -6.57 -13.59 32.02
CA ALA A 444 -5.16 -13.50 31.66
C ALA A 444 -4.57 -12.10 31.96
N MET A 445 -5.27 -11.04 31.53
CA MET A 445 -4.86 -9.66 31.80
C MET A 445 -4.79 -9.37 33.32
N ASN A 446 -5.81 -9.80 34.07
CA ASN A 446 -5.94 -9.53 35.49
C ASN A 446 -5.04 -10.41 36.38
N SER A 447 -4.50 -11.53 35.83
CA SER A 447 -3.60 -12.42 36.58
C SER A 447 -2.29 -11.79 37.00
N GLN A 448 -1.88 -10.71 36.32
CA GLN A 448 -0.64 -10.00 36.56
C GLN A 448 -0.91 -8.70 37.34
N LYS A 449 -0.71 -8.74 38.65
CA LYS A 449 -0.85 -7.56 39.52
C LYS A 449 0.30 -6.57 39.26
N GLY A 450 -0.03 -5.31 38.98
CA GLY A 450 0.92 -4.19 39.00
C GLY A 450 1.48 -3.75 37.63
N ASN A 451 1.00 -4.30 36.53
CA ASN A 451 1.36 -3.80 35.19
C ASN A 451 0.09 -3.28 34.50
N PRO A 452 -0.33 -2.02 34.76
CA PRO A 452 -1.49 -1.47 34.10
C PRO A 452 -1.25 -1.45 32.60
N ALA A 453 -2.27 -1.87 31.87
CA ALA A 453 -2.34 -1.70 30.45
C ALA A 453 -2.02 -0.25 30.07
N THR A 454 -1.05 -0.06 29.20
CA THR A 454 -0.82 1.24 28.59
C THR A 454 -1.55 1.27 27.25
N PRO A 455 -2.68 1.99 27.15
CA PRO A 455 -3.35 2.14 25.87
C PRO A 455 -2.45 2.89 24.90
N ASP A 456 -2.48 2.50 23.63
CA ASP A 456 -1.94 3.35 22.56
C ASP A 456 -2.80 4.61 22.49
N ILE A 457 -2.22 5.76 22.71
CA ILE A 457 -2.89 7.05 22.58
C ILE A 457 -2.57 7.62 21.20
N VAL A 458 -3.58 8.18 20.53
CA VAL A 458 -3.39 8.90 19.27
C VAL A 458 -3.99 10.30 19.39
N THR A 459 -3.18 11.30 19.03
CA THR A 459 -3.55 12.71 19.01
C THR A 459 -3.34 13.32 17.62
N VAL A 460 -3.97 14.45 17.35
CA VAL A 460 -3.78 15.24 16.13
C VAL A 460 -3.49 16.67 16.55
N SER A 461 -2.40 17.25 16.05
CA SER A 461 -2.03 18.63 16.36
C SER A 461 -3.11 19.61 15.93
N LYS A 462 -3.41 20.62 16.75
CA LYS A 462 -4.42 21.67 16.45
C LYS A 462 -4.15 22.42 15.16
N ASP A 463 -2.88 22.51 14.76
CA ASP A 463 -2.45 23.19 13.52
C ASP A 463 -2.43 22.28 12.30
N PHE A 464 -2.85 21.04 12.45
CA PHE A 464 -2.87 20.07 11.36
C PHE A 464 -3.68 20.57 10.17
N LYS A 465 -3.08 20.46 8.96
CA LYS A 465 -3.68 20.80 7.67
C LYS A 465 -3.73 19.57 6.78
N TYR A 466 -4.70 19.54 5.88
CA TYR A 466 -4.76 18.50 4.87
C TYR A 466 -3.54 18.57 3.93
N PRO A 467 -3.17 17.44 3.29
CA PRO A 467 -2.06 17.43 2.34
C PRO A 467 -2.22 18.49 1.25
N GLN A 468 -1.15 19.24 0.99
CA GLN A 468 -1.11 20.22 -0.08
C GLN A 468 0.24 20.15 -0.80
N VAL A 469 0.20 20.15 -2.13
CA VAL A 469 1.38 20.05 -2.98
C VAL A 469 1.40 21.17 -4.02
N PHE A 470 2.57 21.73 -4.24
CA PHE A 470 2.84 22.59 -5.39
C PHE A 470 3.30 21.71 -6.56
N ARG A 471 2.70 21.88 -7.74
CA ARG A 471 3.06 21.15 -8.95
C ARG A 471 3.36 22.12 -10.09
N VAL A 472 4.36 21.72 -10.89
CA VAL A 472 4.72 22.36 -12.16
C VAL A 472 4.84 21.29 -13.22
N ASN A 473 4.29 21.53 -14.40
CA ASN A 473 4.52 20.70 -15.56
C ASN A 473 4.84 21.58 -16.79
N LEU A 474 5.70 21.05 -17.67
CA LEU A 474 6.01 21.65 -18.96
C LEU A 474 6.16 20.53 -19.98
N ALA A 475 5.49 20.64 -21.11
CA ALA A 475 5.56 19.68 -22.19
C ALA A 475 5.77 20.36 -23.55
N LEU A 476 6.58 19.70 -24.39
CA LEU A 476 6.76 19.99 -25.80
C LEU A 476 6.24 18.80 -26.61
N GLU A 477 5.23 19.03 -27.42
CA GLU A 477 4.71 18.07 -28.38
C GLU A 477 5.06 18.55 -29.79
N ARG A 478 5.60 17.66 -30.62
CA ARG A 478 5.99 18.00 -31.99
C ARG A 478 5.78 16.84 -32.95
N VAL A 479 5.23 17.15 -34.11
CA VAL A 479 5.22 16.22 -35.24
C VAL A 479 6.53 16.41 -36.00
N LEU A 480 7.40 15.38 -35.97
CA LEU A 480 8.68 15.33 -36.64
C LEU A 480 8.49 14.88 -38.10
N PRO A 481 9.52 15.08 -38.98
CA PRO A 481 9.48 14.52 -40.34
C PRO A 481 9.13 13.04 -40.36
N GLY A 482 8.28 12.65 -41.30
CA GLY A 482 7.77 11.30 -41.39
C GLY A 482 6.62 10.99 -40.42
N ASP A 483 5.89 12.01 -39.95
CA ASP A 483 4.73 11.90 -39.06
C ASP A 483 5.02 11.19 -37.72
N VAL A 484 6.22 11.29 -37.21
CA VAL A 484 6.58 10.82 -35.86
C VAL A 484 6.13 11.87 -34.86
N LYS A 485 5.22 11.49 -33.95
CA LYS A 485 4.83 12.35 -32.84
C LYS A 485 5.84 12.21 -31.70
N MET A 486 6.37 13.32 -31.23
CA MET A 486 7.28 13.41 -30.08
C MET A 486 6.61 14.20 -28.98
N THR A 487 6.64 13.66 -27.75
CA THR A 487 6.27 14.36 -26.53
C THR A 487 7.43 14.31 -25.54
N LEU A 488 7.92 15.49 -25.15
CA LEU A 488 8.87 15.64 -24.04
C LEU A 488 8.13 16.31 -22.90
N GLU A 489 8.15 15.75 -21.70
CA GLU A 489 7.43 16.29 -20.55
C GLU A 489 8.26 16.24 -19.28
N GLY A 490 8.30 17.37 -18.55
CA GLY A 490 8.86 17.50 -17.23
C GLY A 490 7.77 17.78 -16.20
N LEU A 491 7.80 17.05 -15.09
CA LEU A 491 6.90 17.22 -13.95
C LEU A 491 7.74 17.45 -12.69
N TYR A 492 7.33 18.40 -11.86
CA TYR A 492 7.89 18.62 -10.53
C TYR A 492 6.76 18.83 -9.52
N SER A 493 6.86 18.19 -8.37
CA SER A 493 5.91 18.32 -7.26
C SER A 493 6.67 18.54 -5.97
N LYS A 494 6.33 19.56 -5.20
CA LYS A 494 6.89 19.90 -3.89
C LYS A 494 5.79 19.79 -2.84
N THR A 495 6.07 19.09 -1.76
CA THR A 495 5.19 19.02 -0.58
C THR A 495 5.16 20.35 0.16
N PHE A 496 3.96 20.88 0.41
CA PHE A 496 3.71 22.02 1.28
C PHE A 496 3.19 21.58 2.65
N ASN A 497 2.25 20.66 2.65
CA ASN A 497 1.78 19.98 3.85
C ASN A 497 1.63 18.48 3.54
N ASN A 498 2.13 17.63 4.41
CA ASN A 498 1.84 16.19 4.41
C ASN A 498 1.82 15.70 5.85
N VAL A 499 1.29 14.51 6.06
CA VAL A 499 1.21 13.91 7.41
C VAL A 499 2.60 13.52 7.90
N TYR A 500 2.85 13.85 9.16
CA TYR A 500 4.04 13.45 9.92
C TYR A 500 3.61 12.76 11.18
N PHE A 501 4.28 11.66 11.51
CA PHE A 501 4.01 10.86 12.72
C PHE A 501 5.16 11.00 13.70
N GLU A 502 4.86 11.23 14.97
CA GLU A 502 5.85 11.24 16.06
C GLU A 502 5.33 10.48 17.28
N ASN A 503 6.20 9.91 18.07
CA ASN A 503 5.84 9.28 19.34
C ASN A 503 6.24 10.18 20.50
N LEU A 504 5.28 10.84 21.11
CA LEU A 504 5.49 11.76 22.25
C LEU A 504 5.78 11.03 23.58
N ALA A 505 5.71 9.70 23.60
CA ALA A 505 6.11 8.90 24.76
C ALA A 505 7.64 8.77 24.90
N LEU A 506 8.40 9.24 23.91
CA LEU A 506 9.86 9.13 23.89
C LEU A 506 10.54 10.35 24.50
N SER A 507 11.55 10.10 25.31
CA SER A 507 12.49 11.11 25.81
C SER A 507 13.91 10.62 25.59
N SER A 508 14.84 11.52 25.28
CA SER A 508 16.24 11.16 25.09
C SER A 508 17.17 12.06 25.89
N ASN A 509 18.02 11.46 26.74
CA ASN A 509 19.07 12.13 27.48
C ASN A 509 20.43 11.44 27.24
N ALA A 510 20.52 10.50 26.30
CA ALA A 510 21.70 9.72 25.97
C ALA A 510 21.82 9.54 24.46
N LYS A 511 22.98 9.11 24.00
CA LYS A 511 23.26 8.71 22.62
C LYS A 511 23.63 7.24 22.57
N VAL A 512 23.37 6.63 21.41
CA VAL A 512 23.99 5.37 21.04
C VAL A 512 24.95 5.61 19.88
N TYR A 513 26.13 5.03 19.96
CA TYR A 513 27.18 5.12 18.97
C TYR A 513 27.28 3.79 18.20
N ALA A 514 27.16 3.82 16.89
CA ALA A 514 27.47 2.66 16.06
C ALA A 514 28.98 2.35 16.10
N VAL A 515 29.81 3.39 16.20
CA VAL A 515 31.25 3.31 16.36
C VAL A 515 31.67 4.09 17.61
N PRO A 516 32.26 3.48 18.63
CA PRO A 516 32.67 4.14 19.86
C PRO A 516 33.51 5.41 19.62
N GLY A 517 33.09 6.54 20.17
CA GLY A 517 33.79 7.81 20.08
C GLY A 517 33.73 8.54 18.74
N VAL A 518 32.93 8.08 17.78
CA VAL A 518 32.72 8.70 16.48
C VAL A 518 31.34 9.41 16.47
N GLU A 519 31.35 10.74 16.51
CA GLU A 519 30.13 11.54 16.64
C GLU A 519 29.19 11.42 15.43
N THR A 520 29.70 11.21 14.21
CA THR A 520 28.89 10.97 13.00
C THR A 520 28.09 9.67 13.04
N SER A 521 28.49 8.75 13.91
CA SER A 521 27.82 7.47 14.15
C SER A 521 26.82 7.51 15.31
N ALA A 522 26.68 8.68 15.96
CA ALA A 522 25.80 8.85 17.10
C ALA A 522 24.35 9.11 16.67
N THR A 523 23.41 8.52 17.39
CA THR A 523 21.95 8.81 17.28
C THR A 523 21.35 8.93 18.69
N PRO A 524 20.21 9.60 18.88
CA PRO A 524 19.53 9.60 20.16
C PRO A 524 19.27 8.19 20.67
N TYR A 525 19.52 7.98 21.97
CA TYR A 525 19.05 6.80 22.68
C TYR A 525 17.83 7.20 23.50
N TYR A 526 16.70 6.57 23.24
CA TYR A 526 15.43 6.92 23.83
C TYR A 526 15.14 6.13 25.09
N SER A 527 14.26 6.70 25.90
CA SER A 527 13.55 6.03 26.98
C SER A 527 12.07 6.18 26.72
N VAL A 528 11.38 5.05 26.69
CA VAL A 528 9.93 5.02 26.54
C VAL A 528 9.27 5.36 27.89
N ASP A 529 8.20 6.16 27.85
CA ASP A 529 7.43 6.49 29.04
C ASP A 529 6.87 5.24 29.72
N LYS A 530 6.88 5.23 31.07
CA LYS A 530 6.44 4.07 31.84
C LYS A 530 4.92 3.91 31.91
N LYS A 531 4.18 5.00 31.76
CA LYS A 531 2.71 5.00 31.84
C LYS A 531 2.07 4.81 30.45
N TYR A 532 2.66 5.40 29.41
CA TYR A 532 2.16 5.32 28.04
C TYR A 532 3.29 4.89 27.10
N PHE A 533 3.22 3.67 26.63
CA PHE A 533 4.20 3.11 25.71
C PHE A 533 4.20 3.82 24.34
N SER A 534 3.04 4.30 23.89
CA SER A 534 2.87 4.99 22.63
C SER A 534 1.89 6.16 22.78
N ILE A 535 2.36 7.35 22.42
CA ILE A 535 1.55 8.56 22.24
C ILE A 535 1.84 9.07 20.84
N THR A 536 1.12 8.50 19.86
CA THR A 536 1.34 8.84 18.45
C THR A 536 0.61 10.12 18.10
N ASN A 537 1.36 11.14 17.69
CA ASN A 537 0.80 12.41 17.26
C ASN A 537 0.90 12.58 15.73
N LEU A 538 -0.19 13.02 15.11
CA LEU A 538 -0.25 13.42 13.71
C LEU A 538 -0.06 14.93 13.60
N LYS A 539 0.98 15.35 12.88
CA LYS A 539 1.27 16.76 12.57
C LYS A 539 1.64 16.91 11.10
N ASN A 540 2.08 18.07 10.67
CA ASN A 540 2.47 18.30 9.28
C ASN A 540 3.98 18.37 9.10
N THR A 541 4.42 18.04 7.88
CA THR A 541 5.74 18.31 7.33
C THR A 541 5.62 18.98 5.96
N ASN A 542 6.60 19.81 5.60
CA ASN A 542 6.77 20.36 4.27
C ASN A 542 7.90 19.67 3.48
N MET A 543 8.48 18.62 4.06
CA MET A 543 9.52 17.82 3.41
C MET A 543 8.91 16.84 2.42
N GLY A 544 9.48 16.79 1.24
CA GLY A 544 9.07 15.87 0.17
C GLY A 544 9.05 16.57 -1.19
N TYR A 545 9.43 15.81 -2.22
CA TYR A 545 9.32 16.23 -3.61
C TYR A 545 9.36 15.02 -4.54
N THR A 546 8.81 15.22 -5.73
CA THR A 546 8.88 14.26 -6.83
C THR A 546 9.17 15.01 -8.11
N TYR A 547 10.01 14.48 -8.97
CA TYR A 547 10.17 14.93 -10.33
C TYR A 547 10.25 13.78 -11.30
N SER A 548 9.81 14.03 -12.54
CA SER A 548 9.97 13.10 -13.65
C SER A 548 10.20 13.85 -14.96
N LEU A 549 11.06 13.29 -15.80
CA LEU A 549 11.30 13.70 -17.18
C LEU A 549 10.95 12.51 -18.07
N SER A 550 10.09 12.71 -19.04
CA SER A 550 9.68 11.68 -19.98
C SER A 550 9.82 12.11 -21.43
N ALA A 551 10.20 11.16 -22.25
CA ALA A 551 10.19 11.29 -23.72
C ALA A 551 9.36 10.15 -24.28
N LEU A 552 8.39 10.49 -25.15
CA LEU A 552 7.54 9.56 -25.87
C LEU A 552 7.63 9.84 -27.38
N PHE A 553 7.81 8.78 -28.15
CA PHE A 553 7.78 8.80 -29.62
C PHE A 553 6.74 7.83 -30.11
N GLU A 554 5.87 8.26 -31.01
CA GLU A 554 4.78 7.46 -31.57
C GLU A 554 4.74 7.61 -33.09
N LYS A 555 4.49 6.50 -33.77
CA LYS A 555 4.25 6.48 -35.22
C LYS A 555 3.25 5.42 -35.60
N SER A 556 2.23 5.85 -36.35
CA SER A 556 1.28 4.97 -37.02
C SER A 556 1.56 4.95 -38.53
N PHE A 557 1.64 3.76 -39.10
CA PHE A 557 1.83 3.56 -40.52
C PHE A 557 0.52 3.17 -41.21
N HIS A 558 0.31 3.63 -42.43
CA HIS A 558 -0.93 3.40 -43.16
C HIS A 558 -1.21 1.91 -43.43
N PHE A 559 -0.19 1.05 -43.41
CA PHE A 559 -0.35 -0.39 -43.58
C PHE A 559 -0.74 -1.15 -42.31
N GLY A 560 -1.03 -0.44 -41.19
CA GLY A 560 -1.52 -1.00 -39.93
C GLY A 560 -0.47 -1.32 -38.87
N LEU A 561 0.75 -0.82 -39.01
CA LEU A 561 1.79 -0.91 -37.99
C LEU A 561 1.77 0.37 -37.08
N ASP A 562 1.70 0.17 -35.76
CA ASP A 562 1.80 1.19 -34.75
C ASP A 562 3.04 0.95 -33.88
N LEU A 563 3.85 1.98 -33.70
CA LEU A 563 5.04 1.97 -32.84
C LEU A 563 4.93 3.06 -31.78
N ALA A 564 5.27 2.71 -30.55
CA ALA A 564 5.46 3.69 -29.49
C ALA A 564 6.66 3.30 -28.62
N ALA A 565 7.49 4.29 -28.26
CA ALA A 565 8.63 4.11 -27.37
C ALA A 565 8.70 5.26 -26.39
N SER A 566 8.82 4.95 -25.10
CA SER A 566 8.97 5.95 -24.05
C SER A 566 10.09 5.60 -23.09
N TYR A 567 10.71 6.66 -22.57
CA TYR A 567 11.64 6.60 -21.45
C TYR A 567 11.24 7.63 -20.40
N THR A 568 11.23 7.20 -19.16
CA THR A 568 10.97 8.07 -18.02
C THR A 568 12.11 7.96 -17.02
N PHE A 569 12.63 9.13 -16.62
CA PHE A 569 13.59 9.29 -15.53
C PHE A 569 12.96 10.15 -14.43
N GLY A 570 13.16 9.79 -13.18
CA GLY A 570 12.66 10.60 -12.08
C GLY A 570 12.95 10.02 -10.71
N HIS A 571 12.67 10.84 -9.68
CA HIS A 571 12.79 10.43 -8.29
C HIS A 571 11.64 10.98 -7.45
N SER A 572 11.27 10.21 -6.44
CA SER A 572 10.34 10.59 -5.39
C SER A 572 11.01 10.47 -4.02
N LYS A 573 10.96 11.55 -3.24
CA LYS A 573 11.45 11.55 -1.84
C LYS A 573 10.34 11.98 -0.89
N SER A 574 10.24 11.28 0.23
CA SER A 574 9.25 11.49 1.29
C SER A 574 9.84 11.25 2.67
N VAL A 575 9.17 11.72 3.71
CA VAL A 575 9.52 11.38 5.11
C VAL A 575 8.90 10.04 5.49
N TYR A 576 7.65 9.82 5.10
CA TYR A 576 6.91 8.57 5.33
C TYR A 576 6.29 8.09 4.02
N ASP A 577 6.23 6.77 3.84
CA ASP A 577 5.59 6.15 2.68
C ASP A 577 4.08 5.91 2.87
N GLY A 578 3.58 5.98 4.13
CA GLY A 578 2.15 5.92 4.44
C GLY A 578 1.50 4.57 4.13
N THR A 579 2.18 3.48 4.42
CA THR A 579 1.77 2.12 4.02
C THR A 579 0.83 1.42 4.99
N SER A 580 0.58 2.00 6.17
CA SER A 580 -0.29 1.42 7.20
C SER A 580 -1.54 2.26 7.46
N SER A 581 -2.65 1.61 7.79
CA SER A 581 -3.86 2.26 8.33
C SER A 581 -3.73 2.67 9.81
N VAL A 582 -2.71 2.16 10.52
CA VAL A 582 -2.45 2.43 11.93
C VAL A 582 -1.38 3.52 12.05
N ALA A 583 -1.69 4.59 12.77
CA ALA A 583 -0.78 5.72 12.96
C ALA A 583 0.55 5.31 13.59
N TYR A 584 0.51 4.56 14.70
CA TYR A 584 1.71 4.03 15.36
C TYR A 584 2.55 3.15 14.43
N SER A 585 1.92 2.36 13.56
CA SER A 585 2.64 1.51 12.61
C SER A 585 3.36 2.31 11.51
N ASN A 586 2.81 3.45 11.07
CA ASN A 586 3.51 4.33 10.13
C ASN A 586 4.78 4.93 10.75
N TRP A 587 4.76 5.22 12.05
CA TRP A 587 5.94 5.66 12.79
C TRP A 587 6.94 4.51 12.99
N LYS A 588 6.55 3.40 13.61
CA LYS A 588 7.44 2.35 14.06
C LYS A 588 8.10 1.53 12.95
N TYR A 589 7.43 1.36 11.80
CA TYR A 589 7.98 0.63 10.66
C TYR A 589 8.72 1.52 9.65
N SER A 590 8.85 2.82 9.94
CA SER A 590 9.68 3.71 9.14
C SER A 590 11.14 3.57 9.55
N TYR A 591 11.98 3.05 8.66
CA TYR A 591 13.41 2.96 8.90
C TYR A 591 13.99 4.37 9.03
N ALA A 592 14.72 4.61 10.12
CA ALA A 592 15.27 5.91 10.43
C ALA A 592 16.58 5.79 11.25
N VAL A 593 17.37 6.85 11.24
CA VAL A 593 18.47 7.06 12.19
C VAL A 593 17.92 7.54 13.52
N ASP A 594 16.96 8.48 13.43
CA ASP A 594 16.22 9.02 14.57
C ASP A 594 14.72 8.79 14.32
N SER A 595 14.08 7.95 15.13
CA SER A 595 12.70 7.50 14.93
C SER A 595 11.69 8.65 15.01
N ASN A 596 11.95 9.68 15.81
CA ASN A 596 11.08 10.86 15.94
C ASN A 596 11.45 12.00 15.01
N ASN A 597 12.58 11.90 14.31
CA ASN A 597 13.02 12.88 13.34
C ASN A 597 13.56 12.21 12.07
N PRO A 598 12.76 11.35 11.41
CA PRO A 598 13.18 10.70 10.18
C PRO A 598 13.43 11.73 9.09
N GLY A 599 14.59 11.66 8.48
CA GLY A 599 14.98 12.55 7.40
C GLY A 599 14.24 12.29 6.08
N LEU A 600 14.42 13.22 5.13
CA LEU A 600 13.95 13.06 3.76
C LEU A 600 14.75 11.96 3.06
N ALA A 601 14.07 10.96 2.52
CA ALA A 601 14.69 9.83 1.85
C ALA A 601 13.88 9.39 0.62
N TYR A 602 14.41 8.46 -0.18
CA TYR A 602 13.65 7.91 -1.30
C TYR A 602 12.38 7.24 -0.81
N SER A 603 11.28 7.46 -1.55
CA SER A 603 10.05 6.69 -1.36
C SER A 603 10.27 5.23 -1.76
N MET A 604 9.62 4.30 -1.10
CA MET A 604 9.62 2.89 -1.52
C MET A 604 8.99 2.68 -2.91
N PHE A 605 8.19 3.64 -3.38
CA PHE A 605 7.55 3.64 -4.69
C PHE A 605 8.40 4.30 -5.79
N ASP A 606 9.62 4.74 -5.47
CA ASP A 606 10.52 5.38 -6.41
C ASP A 606 11.05 4.40 -7.45
N ILE A 607 10.78 4.68 -8.72
CA ILE A 607 11.30 3.93 -9.89
C ILE A 607 12.08 4.91 -10.74
N PRO A 608 13.42 5.00 -10.55
CA PRO A 608 14.23 6.04 -11.16
C PRO A 608 14.31 5.97 -12.70
N HIS A 609 14.21 4.77 -13.26
CA HIS A 609 14.29 4.59 -14.71
C HIS A 609 13.26 3.58 -15.19
N ARG A 610 12.54 3.94 -16.25
CA ARG A 610 11.58 3.06 -16.92
C ARG A 610 11.63 3.26 -18.41
N VAL A 611 11.67 2.16 -19.16
CA VAL A 611 11.57 2.09 -20.63
C VAL A 611 10.34 1.30 -21.00
N MET A 612 9.51 1.82 -21.91
CA MET A 612 8.40 1.07 -22.50
C MET A 612 8.48 1.17 -24.02
N VAL A 613 8.32 0.04 -24.70
CA VAL A 613 8.23 -0.02 -26.17
C VAL A 613 7.05 -0.88 -26.53
N SER A 614 6.17 -0.38 -27.38
CA SER A 614 5.07 -1.15 -27.95
C SER A 614 5.14 -1.21 -29.48
N VAL A 615 4.87 -2.37 -30.01
CA VAL A 615 4.78 -2.65 -31.46
C VAL A 615 3.47 -3.35 -31.69
N GLY A 616 2.57 -2.73 -32.42
CA GLY A 616 1.26 -3.29 -32.76
C GLY A 616 1.11 -3.38 -34.27
N TYR A 617 0.63 -4.51 -34.77
CA TYR A 617 0.30 -4.67 -36.19
C TYR A 617 -1.09 -5.23 -36.34
N ARG A 618 -1.94 -4.56 -37.12
CA ARG A 618 -3.25 -5.04 -37.53
C ARG A 618 -3.29 -5.26 -39.02
N THR A 619 -3.57 -6.49 -39.41
CA THR A 619 -3.74 -6.83 -40.82
C THR A 619 -4.93 -6.12 -41.47
N PRO A 620 -4.88 -5.76 -42.75
CA PRO A 620 -6.10 -5.52 -43.50
C PRO A 620 -7.06 -6.73 -43.39
N ARG A 621 -8.34 -6.49 -43.63
CA ARG A 621 -9.29 -7.63 -43.67
C ARG A 621 -8.94 -8.59 -44.80
N TYR A 622 -8.78 -9.86 -44.46
CA TYR A 622 -8.48 -10.96 -45.40
C TYR A 622 -9.59 -12.02 -45.41
N ALA A 623 -9.42 -13.15 -46.10
CA ALA A 623 -10.44 -14.18 -46.25
C ALA A 623 -11.79 -13.61 -46.73
N LYS A 624 -11.75 -12.89 -47.86
CA LYS A 624 -12.93 -12.19 -48.45
C LYS A 624 -13.55 -11.16 -47.50
N GLY A 625 -12.74 -10.57 -46.58
CA GLY A 625 -13.16 -9.55 -45.64
C GLY A 625 -13.76 -10.08 -44.33
N PHE A 626 -13.69 -11.38 -44.09
CA PHE A 626 -14.22 -12.02 -42.87
C PHE A 626 -13.24 -12.08 -41.72
N MET A 627 -11.95 -11.83 -41.92
CA MET A 627 -10.93 -12.00 -40.90
C MET A 627 -10.02 -10.78 -40.80
N ALA A 628 -9.55 -10.45 -39.57
CA ALA A 628 -8.46 -9.53 -39.30
C ALA A 628 -7.68 -10.02 -38.10
N THR A 629 -6.36 -9.96 -38.13
CA THR A 629 -5.49 -10.34 -37.02
C THR A 629 -4.79 -9.12 -36.48
N THR A 630 -4.73 -9.02 -35.18
CA THR A 630 -3.93 -8.01 -34.44
C THR A 630 -2.86 -8.75 -33.64
N VAL A 631 -1.60 -8.31 -33.75
CA VAL A 631 -0.48 -8.78 -32.94
C VAL A 631 0.17 -7.58 -32.29
N SER A 632 0.37 -7.64 -30.99
CA SER A 632 1.05 -6.57 -30.25
C SER A 632 2.08 -7.15 -29.30
N LEU A 633 3.24 -6.50 -29.23
CA LEU A 633 4.30 -6.76 -28.27
C LEU A 633 4.53 -5.53 -27.44
N VAL A 634 4.61 -5.70 -26.13
CA VAL A 634 4.93 -4.61 -25.19
C VAL A 634 6.13 -5.01 -24.36
N TYR A 635 7.23 -4.27 -24.51
CA TYR A 635 8.38 -4.35 -23.62
C TYR A 635 8.23 -3.33 -22.50
N ASN A 636 8.48 -3.75 -21.25
CA ASN A 636 8.54 -2.92 -20.06
C ASN A 636 9.80 -3.25 -19.27
N GLY A 637 10.74 -2.32 -19.26
CA GLY A 637 11.98 -2.41 -18.49
C GLY A 637 12.04 -1.34 -17.42
N TYR A 638 12.38 -1.69 -16.16
CA TYR A 638 12.45 -0.74 -15.06
C TYR A 638 13.39 -1.21 -13.95
N VAL A 639 13.89 -0.26 -13.17
CA VAL A 639 14.65 -0.55 -11.94
C VAL A 639 13.73 -1.21 -10.92
N GLY A 640 14.16 -2.33 -10.34
CA GLY A 640 13.37 -3.07 -9.36
C GLY A 640 13.10 -2.30 -8.06
N GLN A 641 12.33 -2.91 -7.19
CA GLN A 641 11.83 -2.34 -5.93
C GLN A 641 12.98 -1.79 -5.06
N ARG A 642 12.74 -0.62 -4.44
CA ARG A 642 13.62 -0.03 -3.43
C ARG A 642 13.62 -0.84 -2.12
N TYR A 643 14.76 -0.84 -1.44
CA TYR A 643 14.91 -1.39 -0.09
C TYR A 643 15.94 -0.61 0.73
N SER A 644 15.88 -0.77 2.05
CA SER A 644 16.76 -0.10 3.01
C SER A 644 17.85 -1.02 3.52
N LEU A 645 18.99 -0.45 3.91
CA LEU A 645 20.00 -1.14 4.68
C LEU A 645 19.76 -0.87 6.16
N THR A 646 19.53 -1.90 6.94
CA THR A 646 19.22 -1.79 8.38
C THR A 646 20.07 -2.73 9.20
N MET A 647 20.08 -2.54 10.52
CA MET A 647 20.66 -3.49 11.47
C MET A 647 19.61 -4.52 11.86
N ASN A 648 20.06 -5.76 12.09
CA ASN A 648 19.23 -6.79 12.70
C ASN A 648 19.33 -6.66 14.22
N GLU A 649 18.23 -6.32 14.87
CA GLU A 649 18.17 -6.09 16.31
C GLU A 649 17.62 -7.29 17.08
N SER A 650 17.75 -8.49 16.49
CA SER A 650 17.37 -9.74 17.16
C SER A 650 18.34 -10.87 16.79
N TYR A 651 18.64 -11.72 17.74
CA TYR A 651 19.43 -12.95 17.50
C TYR A 651 18.88 -14.11 18.31
N TYR A 652 19.14 -15.32 17.85
CA TYR A 652 18.83 -16.53 18.61
C TYR A 652 19.99 -16.87 19.53
N ASP A 653 19.71 -16.90 20.84
CA ASP A 653 20.64 -17.34 21.88
C ASP A 653 20.51 -18.86 22.05
N ALA A 654 21.48 -19.61 21.55
CA ALA A 654 21.45 -21.08 21.58
C ALA A 654 21.57 -21.65 23.01
N GLU A 655 22.23 -20.96 23.94
CA GLU A 655 22.34 -21.38 25.32
C GLU A 655 21.02 -21.23 26.08
N LYS A 656 20.34 -20.09 25.85
CA LYS A 656 19.04 -19.80 26.46
C LYS A 656 17.88 -20.36 25.63
N LYS A 657 18.16 -20.92 24.44
CA LYS A 657 17.16 -21.44 23.49
C LYS A 657 16.01 -20.48 23.20
N LYS A 658 16.33 -19.18 23.05
CA LYS A 658 15.33 -18.14 22.79
C LYS A 658 15.86 -17.04 21.89
N THR A 659 14.93 -16.36 21.19
CA THR A 659 15.23 -15.12 20.47
C THR A 659 15.38 -13.96 21.46
N VAL A 660 16.50 -13.28 21.39
CA VAL A 660 16.82 -12.07 22.17
C VAL A 660 16.63 -10.88 21.24
N TYR A 661 15.87 -9.89 21.72
CA TYR A 661 15.69 -8.62 21.03
C TYR A 661 16.53 -7.56 21.71
N ILE A 662 17.24 -6.77 20.92
CA ILE A 662 18.00 -5.61 21.38
C ILE A 662 17.42 -4.40 20.70
N ASP A 663 16.88 -3.49 21.49
CA ASP A 663 16.41 -2.20 21.03
C ASP A 663 17.62 -1.28 20.90
N TYR A 664 18.11 -1.08 19.68
CA TYR A 664 19.37 -0.39 19.38
C TYR A 664 19.35 1.05 19.89
N ASN A 665 18.26 1.77 19.68
CA ASN A 665 18.11 3.19 20.00
C ASN A 665 17.15 3.45 21.17
N GLY A 666 16.63 2.40 21.81
CA GLY A 666 15.76 2.50 23.01
C GLY A 666 14.37 3.05 22.74
N ASP A 667 13.88 3.07 21.49
CA ASP A 667 12.61 3.67 21.12
C ASP A 667 11.38 2.77 21.39
N GLY A 668 11.60 1.59 21.95
CA GLY A 668 10.58 0.59 22.27
C GLY A 668 10.25 -0.33 21.07
N TRP A 669 10.95 -0.19 19.96
CA TRP A 669 10.78 -1.02 18.78
C TRP A 669 12.12 -1.39 18.13
N GLY A 670 12.55 -2.64 18.28
CA GLY A 670 13.72 -3.13 17.56
C GLY A 670 13.40 -3.46 16.09
N GLY A 671 14.29 -3.09 15.15
CA GLY A 671 14.23 -3.47 13.74
C GLY A 671 13.92 -2.33 12.76
N ASN A 672 13.93 -1.06 13.22
CA ASN A 672 13.77 0.12 12.36
C ASN A 672 15.05 0.94 12.18
N SER A 673 16.15 0.54 12.81
CA SER A 673 17.41 1.30 12.81
C SER A 673 18.18 1.13 11.51
N LEU A 674 18.51 2.23 10.83
CA LEU A 674 19.30 2.23 9.61
C LEU A 674 20.77 1.82 9.91
N LEU A 675 21.39 1.13 8.95
CA LEU A 675 22.76 0.68 9.04
C LEU A 675 23.73 1.86 9.02
N TYR A 676 24.65 1.92 9.99
CA TYR A 676 25.84 2.74 9.87
C TYR A 676 26.90 2.00 9.04
N ILE A 677 27.49 2.67 8.05
CA ILE A 677 28.49 2.12 7.14
C ILE A 677 29.83 2.72 7.54
N PRO A 678 30.67 2.00 8.31
CA PRO A 678 31.92 2.54 8.83
C PRO A 678 32.95 2.75 7.73
N THR A 679 33.85 3.73 7.93
CA THR A 679 35.15 3.76 7.22
C THR A 679 36.03 2.59 7.66
N GLU A 680 37.12 2.33 6.94
CA GLU A 680 38.07 1.26 7.32
C GLU A 680 38.64 1.48 8.73
N ASP A 681 39.00 2.73 9.09
CA ASP A 681 39.53 3.08 10.42
C ASP A 681 38.42 2.97 11.51
N GLU A 682 37.21 3.33 11.20
CA GLU A 682 36.07 3.22 12.12
C GLU A 682 35.70 1.76 12.35
N LEU A 683 35.77 0.91 11.34
CA LEU A 683 35.49 -0.52 11.43
C LEU A 683 36.39 -1.21 12.48
N GLN A 684 37.66 -0.75 12.63
CA GLN A 684 38.57 -1.26 13.63
C GLN A 684 38.19 -0.88 15.08
N LYS A 685 37.40 0.18 15.23
CA LYS A 685 36.92 0.66 16.55
C LYS A 685 35.58 0.01 16.96
N MET A 686 34.89 -0.64 16.03
CA MET A 686 33.65 -1.34 16.33
C MET A 686 33.93 -2.63 17.11
N ASP A 687 33.09 -2.94 18.09
CA ASP A 687 33.16 -4.18 18.87
C ASP A 687 32.41 -5.31 18.12
N PHE A 688 33.19 -6.29 17.64
CA PHE A 688 32.64 -7.47 16.96
C PHE A 688 32.83 -8.72 17.82
N LYS A 689 31.88 -9.64 17.71
CA LYS A 689 31.94 -10.95 18.37
C LYS A 689 33.24 -11.70 17.99
N THR A 690 33.61 -11.63 16.71
CA THR A 690 34.81 -12.25 16.16
C THR A 690 35.44 -11.36 15.08
N GLU A 691 36.78 -11.52 14.86
CA GLU A 691 37.46 -10.87 13.73
C GLU A 691 36.91 -11.33 12.35
N GLU A 692 36.44 -12.57 12.29
CA GLU A 692 35.80 -13.10 11.08
C GLU A 692 34.48 -12.37 10.76
N ASP A 693 33.69 -12.00 11.75
CA ASP A 693 32.48 -11.17 11.55
C ASP A 693 32.86 -9.80 11.01
N ARG A 694 33.90 -9.15 11.54
CA ARG A 694 34.39 -7.86 11.05
C ARG A 694 34.81 -7.95 9.59
N ARG A 695 35.63 -8.96 9.25
CA ARG A 695 36.14 -9.19 7.89
C ARG A 695 34.97 -9.41 6.89
N LYS A 696 34.01 -10.27 7.24
CA LYS A 696 32.86 -10.55 6.40
C LYS A 696 31.98 -9.33 6.19
N PHE A 697 31.83 -8.49 7.21
CA PHE A 697 31.05 -7.25 7.08
C PHE A 697 31.75 -6.26 6.16
N ASP A 698 33.09 -6.14 6.24
CA ASP A 698 33.87 -5.31 5.33
C ASP A 698 33.76 -5.79 3.87
N GLU A 699 33.92 -7.11 3.65
CA GLU A 699 33.72 -7.73 2.33
C GLU A 699 32.30 -7.46 1.77
N TRP A 700 31.29 -7.49 2.64
CA TRP A 700 29.94 -7.16 2.24
C TRP A 700 29.81 -5.69 1.83
N ILE A 701 30.42 -4.75 2.58
CA ILE A 701 30.41 -3.31 2.23
C ILE A 701 31.03 -3.10 0.84
N GLU A 702 32.19 -3.73 0.59
CA GLU A 702 32.87 -3.63 -0.71
C GLU A 702 32.08 -4.25 -1.87
N GLY A 703 31.26 -5.24 -1.58
CA GLY A 703 30.38 -5.90 -2.55
C GLY A 703 29.11 -5.11 -2.87
N ASP A 704 28.66 -4.19 -2.00
CA ASP A 704 27.44 -3.41 -2.20
C ASP A 704 27.74 -2.06 -2.89
N SER A 705 27.08 -1.81 -4.00
CA SER A 705 27.35 -0.63 -4.84
C SER A 705 27.05 0.72 -4.17
N TYR A 706 26.11 0.75 -3.21
CA TYR A 706 25.79 1.93 -2.42
C TYR A 706 26.70 2.04 -1.20
N ALA A 707 26.82 0.96 -0.41
CA ALA A 707 27.54 0.98 0.84
C ALA A 707 28.99 1.42 0.67
N LYS A 708 29.74 0.87 -0.30
CA LYS A 708 31.13 1.24 -0.54
C LYS A 708 31.37 2.73 -0.87
N LYS A 709 30.34 3.42 -1.39
CA LYS A 709 30.41 4.85 -1.74
C LYS A 709 29.98 5.77 -0.60
N HIS A 710 29.41 5.21 0.48
CA HIS A 710 28.84 5.96 1.58
C HIS A 710 29.41 5.56 2.93
N ARG A 711 30.70 5.14 2.96
CA ARG A 711 31.42 4.87 4.20
C ARG A 711 31.49 6.13 5.07
N GLY A 712 31.41 5.98 6.38
CA GLY A 712 31.44 7.05 7.38
C GLY A 712 30.06 7.71 7.63
N ALA A 713 28.96 7.05 7.21
CA ALA A 713 27.60 7.60 7.37
C ALA A 713 26.55 6.52 7.57
N TYR A 714 25.40 6.91 8.12
CA TYR A 714 24.21 6.06 8.09
C TYR A 714 23.67 5.92 6.66
N ALA A 715 23.23 4.73 6.32
CA ALA A 715 22.50 4.49 5.07
C ALA A 715 21.22 5.32 5.01
N MET A 716 20.90 5.85 3.83
CA MET A 716 19.59 6.49 3.61
C MET A 716 18.50 5.41 3.50
N ARG A 717 17.31 5.69 4.02
CA ARG A 717 16.15 4.83 3.79
C ARG A 717 15.89 4.65 2.30
N ASN A 718 15.60 3.41 1.87
CA ASN A 718 15.33 3.06 0.48
C ASN A 718 16.49 3.42 -0.49
N SER A 719 17.73 3.35 0.01
CA SER A 719 18.93 3.70 -0.78
C SER A 719 19.21 2.75 -1.92
N ASN A 720 18.92 1.47 -1.72
CA ASN A 720 19.21 0.42 -2.68
C ASN A 720 17.98 0.04 -3.51
N SER A 721 18.21 -0.63 -4.64
CA SER A 721 17.16 -1.15 -5.50
C SER A 721 17.44 -2.60 -5.88
N ALA A 722 16.39 -3.39 -6.03
CA ALA A 722 16.46 -4.70 -6.65
C ALA A 722 16.96 -4.58 -8.11
N PRO A 723 17.48 -5.67 -8.71
CA PRO A 723 17.96 -5.65 -10.08
C PRO A 723 16.94 -5.14 -11.08
N TRP A 724 17.44 -4.66 -12.22
CA TRP A 724 16.61 -4.25 -13.35
C TRP A 724 15.73 -5.42 -13.84
N GLU A 725 14.44 -5.15 -14.04
CA GLU A 725 13.47 -6.10 -14.55
C GLU A 725 13.17 -5.83 -16.02
N ASN A 726 13.09 -6.90 -16.82
CA ASN A 726 12.76 -6.86 -18.24
C ASN A 726 11.57 -7.76 -18.50
N ARG A 727 10.48 -7.21 -19.02
CA ARG A 727 9.28 -7.96 -19.34
C ARG A 727 8.81 -7.68 -20.75
N VAL A 728 8.44 -8.71 -21.47
CA VAL A 728 7.79 -8.62 -22.78
C VAL A 728 6.47 -9.35 -22.71
N ASP A 729 5.39 -8.66 -23.05
CA ASP A 729 4.05 -9.23 -23.11
C ASP A 729 3.61 -9.31 -24.59
N LEU A 730 2.93 -10.40 -24.97
CA LEU A 730 2.40 -10.64 -26.30
C LEU A 730 0.87 -10.68 -26.27
N HIS A 731 0.26 -9.97 -27.18
CA HIS A 731 -1.18 -10.03 -27.43
C HIS A 731 -1.43 -10.44 -28.89
N VAL A 732 -2.28 -11.44 -29.08
CA VAL A 732 -2.77 -11.85 -30.42
C VAL A 732 -4.29 -11.86 -30.38
N ALA A 733 -4.94 -11.14 -31.28
CA ALA A 733 -6.39 -11.14 -31.42
C ALA A 733 -6.78 -11.50 -32.86
N GLN A 734 -7.66 -12.47 -32.99
CA GLN A 734 -8.25 -12.87 -34.26
C GLN A 734 -9.72 -12.44 -34.29
N ASP A 735 -10.02 -11.45 -35.12
CA ASP A 735 -11.39 -11.05 -35.47
C ASP A 735 -11.96 -11.94 -36.58
N ILE A 736 -13.18 -12.43 -36.37
CA ILE A 736 -13.98 -13.20 -37.32
C ILE A 736 -15.32 -12.50 -37.49
N PHE A 737 -15.50 -11.78 -38.59
CA PHE A 737 -16.70 -10.99 -38.85
C PHE A 737 -17.84 -11.89 -39.32
N VAL A 738 -18.96 -11.87 -38.65
CA VAL A 738 -20.17 -12.68 -38.95
C VAL A 738 -21.10 -11.91 -39.88
N LEU A 739 -21.38 -10.64 -39.51
CA LEU A 739 -22.21 -9.74 -40.32
C LEU A 739 -21.34 -8.52 -40.68
N LYS A 740 -20.79 -8.52 -41.89
CA LYS A 740 -19.84 -7.49 -42.34
C LYS A 740 -20.39 -6.08 -42.24
N ASP A 741 -21.65 -5.91 -42.63
CA ASP A 741 -22.31 -4.58 -42.70
C ASP A 741 -22.71 -4.04 -41.34
N ARG A 742 -22.86 -4.90 -40.32
CA ARG A 742 -23.25 -4.53 -38.97
C ARG A 742 -22.09 -4.51 -37.98
N GLY A 743 -20.87 -4.88 -38.42
CA GLY A 743 -19.69 -4.92 -37.54
C GLY A 743 -19.68 -6.07 -36.51
N SER A 744 -20.64 -6.99 -36.61
CA SER A 744 -20.77 -8.13 -35.68
C SER A 744 -19.60 -9.11 -35.88
N LYS A 745 -18.95 -9.47 -34.79
CA LYS A 745 -17.76 -10.34 -34.86
C LYS A 745 -17.56 -11.18 -33.61
N PHE A 746 -16.99 -12.37 -33.85
CA PHE A 746 -16.24 -13.08 -32.81
C PHE A 746 -14.81 -12.57 -32.75
N GLN A 747 -14.25 -12.47 -31.57
CA GLN A 747 -12.84 -12.20 -31.34
C GLN A 747 -12.28 -13.27 -30.41
N VAL A 748 -11.23 -13.95 -30.86
CA VAL A 748 -10.46 -14.88 -30.05
C VAL A 748 -9.14 -14.19 -29.69
N THR A 749 -8.80 -14.13 -28.40
CA THR A 749 -7.55 -13.53 -27.93
C THR A 749 -6.66 -14.58 -27.30
N PHE A 750 -5.37 -14.39 -27.47
CA PHE A 750 -4.32 -15.15 -26.82
C PHE A 750 -3.30 -14.15 -26.29
N ASP A 751 -3.28 -14.00 -24.97
CA ASP A 751 -2.44 -13.05 -24.26
C ASP A 751 -1.36 -13.82 -23.50
N VAL A 752 -0.08 -13.50 -23.72
CA VAL A 752 1.04 -14.09 -23.00
C VAL A 752 1.77 -13.03 -22.22
N THR A 753 1.62 -13.10 -20.91
CA THR A 753 2.36 -12.28 -19.97
C THR A 753 3.76 -12.87 -19.79
N ASN A 754 4.79 -12.02 -19.79
CA ASN A 754 6.20 -12.40 -19.70
C ASN A 754 6.63 -13.39 -20.80
N PHE A 755 6.26 -13.08 -22.04
CA PHE A 755 6.56 -13.88 -23.23
C PHE A 755 8.06 -14.17 -23.39
N ALA A 756 8.94 -13.25 -23.00
CA ALA A 756 10.38 -13.47 -23.02
C ALA A 756 10.81 -14.70 -22.21
N ASN A 757 10.18 -14.96 -21.06
CA ASN A 757 10.42 -16.15 -20.25
C ASN A 757 9.97 -17.45 -20.94
N MET A 758 8.97 -17.38 -21.81
CA MET A 758 8.55 -18.53 -22.64
C MET A 758 9.64 -18.95 -23.63
N LEU A 759 10.40 -17.98 -24.17
CA LEU A 759 11.50 -18.22 -25.10
C LEU A 759 12.77 -18.70 -24.36
N ASN A 760 13.06 -18.12 -23.20
CA ASN A 760 14.19 -18.51 -22.37
C ASN A 760 13.85 -18.36 -20.88
N LYS A 761 13.87 -19.46 -20.14
CA LYS A 761 13.53 -19.54 -18.71
C LYS A 761 14.32 -18.61 -17.78
N LYS A 762 15.42 -18.00 -18.24
CA LYS A 762 16.23 -17.02 -17.48
C LYS A 762 15.83 -15.56 -17.78
N TRP A 763 15.03 -15.33 -18.83
CA TRP A 763 14.56 -14.00 -19.18
C TRP A 763 13.29 -13.65 -18.40
N GLY A 764 13.02 -12.36 -18.24
CA GLY A 764 11.83 -11.88 -17.54
C GLY A 764 11.78 -12.27 -16.06
N THR A 765 12.94 -12.41 -15.43
CA THR A 765 13.01 -12.68 -13.98
C THR A 765 12.57 -11.45 -13.20
N THR A 766 11.63 -11.65 -12.28
CA THR A 766 11.14 -10.65 -11.32
C THR A 766 11.74 -10.94 -9.95
N TYR A 767 12.09 -9.89 -9.21
CA TYR A 767 12.68 -9.99 -7.88
C TYR A 767 11.70 -9.50 -6.81
N THR A 768 11.70 -10.18 -5.69
CA THR A 768 11.07 -9.70 -4.46
C THR A 768 12.18 -9.25 -3.52
N ALA A 769 12.24 -7.96 -3.23
CA ALA A 769 13.04 -7.43 -2.15
C ALA A 769 12.19 -7.47 -0.88
N ALA A 770 12.72 -7.97 0.22
CA ALA A 770 12.22 -7.55 1.52
C ALA A 770 12.43 -6.03 1.64
N TYR A 771 11.64 -5.36 2.45
CA TYR A 771 11.76 -3.91 2.62
C TYR A 771 13.15 -3.47 3.10
N ASN A 772 13.97 -4.41 3.63
CA ASN A 772 15.31 -4.17 4.13
C ASN A 772 16.25 -5.35 3.92
N VAL A 773 17.54 -5.05 3.88
CA VAL A 773 18.67 -6.00 3.97
C VAL A 773 19.43 -5.69 5.23
N MET A 774 19.76 -6.71 6.01
CA MET A 774 20.37 -6.59 7.33
C MET A 774 21.72 -7.31 7.37
N PRO A 775 22.82 -6.68 6.94
CA PRO A 775 24.14 -7.31 6.92
C PRO A 775 24.83 -7.33 8.28
N LEU A 776 24.36 -6.54 9.23
CA LEU A 776 24.93 -6.41 10.56
C LEU A 776 23.88 -6.74 11.61
N GLN A 777 24.24 -7.59 12.59
CA GLN A 777 23.40 -7.99 13.71
C GLN A 777 23.92 -7.40 15.00
N VAL A 778 23.05 -6.78 15.78
CA VAL A 778 23.33 -6.31 17.14
C VAL A 778 23.12 -7.48 18.10
N ILE A 779 24.16 -7.86 18.85
CA ILE A 779 24.14 -8.99 19.78
C ILE A 779 24.36 -8.59 21.23
N GLY A 780 24.68 -7.35 21.50
CA GLY A 780 24.84 -6.78 22.84
C GLY A 780 24.79 -5.27 22.81
N SER A 781 24.32 -4.67 23.91
CA SER A 781 24.33 -3.23 24.15
C SER A 781 24.92 -2.96 25.54
N LYS A 782 25.80 -1.96 25.65
CA LYS A 782 26.50 -1.61 26.87
C LYS A 782 26.38 -0.10 27.13
N LYS A 783 25.98 0.25 28.33
CA LYS A 783 26.00 1.64 28.81
C LYS A 783 27.38 1.99 29.35
N GLY A 784 27.97 3.07 28.86
CA GLY A 784 29.23 3.62 29.32
C GLY A 784 29.08 4.46 30.60
N GLU A 785 30.20 4.84 31.19
CA GLU A 785 30.26 5.73 32.37
C GLU A 785 29.74 7.14 32.05
N ASP A 786 29.85 7.56 30.79
CA ASP A 786 29.32 8.82 30.26
C ASP A 786 27.79 8.82 30.06
N GLY A 787 27.14 7.67 30.35
CA GLY A 787 25.72 7.48 30.19
C GLY A 787 25.25 7.11 28.78
N ASN A 788 26.14 7.11 27.80
CA ASN A 788 25.87 6.74 26.41
C ASN A 788 25.99 5.23 26.18
N TYR A 789 25.54 4.78 25.01
CA TYR A 789 25.51 3.34 24.68
C TYR A 789 26.44 3.01 23.52
N THR A 790 27.01 1.83 23.57
CA THR A 790 27.76 1.19 22.49
C THR A 790 27.26 -0.24 22.30
N ASN A 791 27.52 -0.84 21.17
CA ASN A 791 26.98 -2.16 20.84
C ASN A 791 28.08 -3.12 20.39
N THR A 792 27.81 -4.42 20.62
CA THR A 792 28.60 -5.52 20.06
C THR A 792 27.86 -6.10 18.85
N TYR A 793 28.58 -6.40 17.79
CA TYR A 793 28.03 -6.81 16.51
C TYR A 793 28.49 -8.21 16.07
N ALA A 794 27.69 -8.82 15.20
CA ALA A 794 28.07 -9.98 14.42
C ALA A 794 27.67 -9.78 12.96
N TYR A 795 28.34 -10.43 12.03
CA TYR A 795 27.96 -10.44 10.64
C TYR A 795 26.66 -11.24 10.46
N ASN A 796 25.73 -10.70 9.68
CA ASN A 796 24.50 -11.37 9.34
C ASN A 796 24.48 -11.72 7.84
N SER A 797 24.53 -13.01 7.52
CA SER A 797 24.57 -13.48 6.13
C SER A 797 23.21 -13.54 5.44
N ARG A 798 22.15 -13.03 6.05
CA ARG A 798 20.80 -13.08 5.47
C ARG A 798 20.69 -12.14 4.27
N ASN A 799 20.48 -12.73 3.11
CA ASN A 799 20.12 -11.99 1.90
C ASN A 799 18.63 -12.10 1.68
N THR A 800 17.97 -10.98 1.56
CA THR A 800 16.51 -10.89 1.46
C THR A 800 16.01 -10.57 0.05
N ILE A 801 16.90 -10.38 -0.93
CA ILE A 801 16.53 -10.25 -2.33
C ILE A 801 16.46 -11.64 -2.94
N THR A 802 15.27 -12.04 -3.34
CA THR A 802 15.02 -13.35 -3.93
C THR A 802 14.34 -13.22 -5.29
N LYS A 803 14.55 -14.20 -6.16
CA LYS A 803 13.79 -14.31 -7.40
C LYS A 803 12.35 -14.72 -7.06
N ASN A 804 11.37 -14.01 -7.60
CA ASN A 804 9.99 -14.40 -7.44
C ASN A 804 9.65 -15.54 -8.41
N ASP A 805 9.11 -16.63 -7.89
CA ASP A 805 8.80 -17.78 -8.74
C ASP A 805 7.64 -17.50 -9.69
N VAL A 806 6.47 -17.13 -9.17
CA VAL A 806 5.24 -16.99 -9.97
C VAL A 806 5.32 -15.82 -10.93
N LEU A 807 5.78 -14.65 -10.46
CA LEU A 807 5.87 -13.44 -11.27
C LEU A 807 6.94 -13.55 -12.37
N SER A 808 7.92 -14.44 -12.22
CA SER A 808 8.94 -14.71 -13.24
C SER A 808 8.46 -15.68 -14.33
N ARG A 809 7.40 -16.45 -14.07
CA ARG A 809 6.90 -17.39 -15.05
C ARG A 809 6.06 -16.67 -16.11
N TRP A 810 6.24 -17.08 -17.40
CA TRP A 810 5.25 -16.70 -18.38
C TRP A 810 3.90 -17.39 -18.08
N HIS A 811 2.82 -16.72 -18.41
CA HIS A 811 1.49 -17.32 -18.39
C HIS A 811 0.64 -16.78 -19.53
N ALA A 812 -0.25 -17.64 -20.03
CA ALA A 812 -1.15 -17.28 -21.10
C ALA A 812 -2.60 -17.26 -20.63
N GLN A 813 -3.38 -16.39 -21.26
CA GLN A 813 -4.83 -16.28 -21.10
C GLN A 813 -5.48 -16.43 -22.47
N ILE A 814 -6.53 -17.20 -22.54
CA ILE A 814 -7.38 -17.34 -23.74
C ILE A 814 -8.66 -16.57 -23.50
N GLY A 815 -9.04 -15.74 -24.46
CA GLY A 815 -10.28 -14.97 -24.43
C GLY A 815 -11.15 -15.25 -25.64
N ILE A 816 -12.45 -15.27 -25.42
CA ILE A 816 -13.46 -15.31 -26.48
C ILE A 816 -14.46 -14.19 -26.22
N LYS A 817 -14.69 -13.37 -27.23
CA LYS A 817 -15.64 -12.25 -27.16
C LYS A 817 -16.53 -12.25 -28.39
N TYR A 818 -17.81 -12.10 -28.20
CA TYR A 818 -18.77 -11.80 -29.28
C TYR A 818 -19.22 -10.35 -29.16
N ILE A 819 -19.19 -9.62 -30.23
CA ILE A 819 -19.60 -8.22 -30.34
C ILE A 819 -20.71 -8.16 -31.41
N PHE A 820 -21.83 -7.56 -31.00
CA PHE A 820 -23.01 -7.38 -31.86
C PHE A 820 -23.31 -5.90 -32.04
#